data_4e2e8bd6f95bcbfb3ac44d00423778db
#
_entry.id   4e2e8bd6f95bcbfb3ac44d00423778db
#
_cell.length_a   1.000
_cell.length_b   1.000
_cell.length_c   1.000
_cell.angle_alpha   90.00
_cell.angle_beta   90.00
_cell.angle_gamma   90.00
#
_symmetry.space_group_name_H-M   'P 1'
#
loop_
_entity.id
_entity.type
_entity.pdbx_description
1 polymer ?
#
loop_
_entity_poly.entity_id
_entity_poly.type
_entity_poly.pdbx_seq_one_letter_code
_entity_poly.pdbx_strand_id
1 'polypeptide(L)'
;MAGFLAALWLLVQADPQQFFEEKIRPLLAARCWGCHGDAKVSGLRLDSLPSMLAGGRLGPAIKPGDARASLLIEAVRREHPRLKMPPDGRLDDAEIAALEQWIQSGAPWPESTASLNVRGDRRITPNDRNWWAFRPLQKPQGNIDSLVHARHRELGLSPAPPADRRTLLRRLSFDLTGLPPSPELVDEFLRHGNLPQLVDRLLASPRFGERWARYWLDVARYAEDDVLGLSQEKYPNAWRYRDWVVQALNRDLPYDVFVKAQLAADQLPGDYGIDLRPALGLLGLGPWHYTISPPPQARADERHDRIDVVTRGLLGLTVGCARCHDHKFDPISMKDYYALAGVFGSTEYREYPLAPHDVVDRWERHQQQIRDKEKAIKEWLEKKQEQAQDLAASRLAETIRRGDPKWTAYLARPDRDQRLLDHLTPEQAQEFVLELRAEKKQLDEEKRLAVERSRPPKTSKTRLPNGFELYDDFCPGCDVVVRSLERDRFVLWQDLFREPAKDQPAGVLWVAEANLPDQHELARLRHELEQLKATAPPPYPFLHGVADKERVSNLRIALKGDPYRLGEEAPRRFLEVLSPDEPEIWQRRSGRLELAEAILKQPLAARVAANRIWMHLFGRGIVGSPSNFGRFGERPSNPPLLEYLAARLIELNWSIKALIREIVLSDTYQRSSSRVASSEAIDAENKHFWRANRRRLDAEALRDALLAASGNLEQSLG
;
A
#
# COMPACT_ATOMS: atom_id res chain seq x y z
N MET A 1 -36.56 -56.82 22.31
CA MET A 1 -35.45 -56.94 21.32
C MET A 1 -34.97 -55.56 21.01
N ALA A 2 -33.82 -55.22 21.54
CA ALA A 2 -33.20 -53.90 21.44
C ALA A 2 -32.37 -53.86 20.14
N GLY A 3 -32.65 -52.88 19.27
CA GLY A 3 -31.86 -52.58 18.09
C GLY A 3 -30.95 -51.41 18.33
N PHE A 4 -29.64 -51.65 18.40
CA PHE A 4 -28.58 -50.65 18.47
C PHE A 4 -28.51 -49.85 17.17
N LEU A 5 -28.79 -48.55 17.21
CA LEU A 5 -28.44 -47.57 16.19
C LEU A 5 -27.05 -47.05 16.53
N ALA A 6 -26.02 -47.54 15.89
CA ALA A 6 -24.68 -47.02 15.92
C ALA A 6 -24.65 -45.76 15.00
N ALA A 7 -24.59 -44.58 15.62
CA ALA A 7 -24.33 -43.33 14.92
C ALA A 7 -22.85 -43.31 14.49
N LEU A 8 -22.61 -43.47 13.19
CA LEU A 8 -21.28 -43.36 12.59
C LEU A 8 -20.93 -41.86 12.50
N TRP A 9 -20.14 -41.39 13.45
CA TRP A 9 -19.49 -40.08 13.33
C TRP A 9 -18.40 -40.16 12.28
N LEU A 10 -18.68 -39.72 11.07
CA LEU A 10 -17.67 -39.43 10.07
C LEU A 10 -16.86 -38.23 10.57
N LEU A 11 -15.74 -38.47 11.22
CA LEU A 11 -14.66 -37.54 11.42
C LEU A 11 -14.14 -37.16 10.02
N VAL A 12 -14.54 -36.00 9.54
CA VAL A 12 -13.86 -35.32 8.42
C VAL A 12 -12.45 -35.01 8.95
N GLN A 13 -11.49 -35.89 8.69
CA GLN A 13 -10.08 -35.55 8.89
C GLN A 13 -9.77 -34.44 7.89
N ALA A 14 -9.48 -33.25 8.40
CA ALA A 14 -8.98 -32.15 7.58
C ALA A 14 -7.72 -32.67 6.83
N ASP A 15 -7.64 -32.37 5.54
CA ASP A 15 -6.47 -32.71 4.71
C ASP A 15 -5.21 -32.16 5.42
N PRO A 16 -4.23 -33.02 5.74
CA PRO A 16 -3.02 -32.64 6.44
C PRO A 16 -2.25 -31.52 5.71
N GLN A 17 -2.36 -31.42 4.37
CA GLN A 17 -1.77 -30.35 3.57
C GLN A 17 -2.55 -29.04 3.74
N GLN A 18 -3.88 -29.11 3.77
CA GLN A 18 -4.73 -27.95 4.02
C GLN A 18 -4.49 -27.39 5.44
N PHE A 19 -4.40 -28.27 6.44
CA PHE A 19 -4.09 -27.86 7.82
C PHE A 19 -2.74 -27.15 7.92
N PHE A 20 -1.71 -27.64 7.24
CA PHE A 20 -0.40 -26.97 7.19
C PHE A 20 -0.50 -25.58 6.58
N GLU A 21 -1.16 -25.42 5.43
CA GLU A 21 -1.26 -24.16 4.72
C GLU A 21 -2.12 -23.11 5.45
N GLU A 22 -3.18 -23.56 6.15
CA GLU A 22 -4.10 -22.64 6.84
C GLU A 22 -3.65 -22.25 8.24
N LYS A 23 -2.93 -23.13 8.94
CA LYS A 23 -2.57 -22.94 10.36
C LYS A 23 -1.08 -22.83 10.59
N ILE A 24 -0.28 -23.74 10.05
CA ILE A 24 1.13 -23.88 10.42
C ILE A 24 2.03 -22.91 9.64
N ARG A 25 1.89 -22.84 8.31
CA ARG A 25 2.71 -21.93 7.50
C ARG A 25 2.54 -20.47 7.90
N PRO A 26 1.32 -19.93 8.09
CA PRO A 26 1.14 -18.54 8.55
C PRO A 26 1.76 -18.30 9.93
N LEU A 27 1.64 -19.24 10.85
CA LEU A 27 2.22 -19.14 12.19
C LEU A 27 3.75 -19.09 12.14
N LEU A 28 4.39 -20.02 11.41
CA LEU A 28 5.84 -20.04 11.23
C LEU A 28 6.34 -18.75 10.55
N ALA A 29 5.63 -18.28 9.55
CA ALA A 29 5.96 -17.03 8.84
C ALA A 29 5.91 -15.80 9.76
N ALA A 30 4.84 -15.68 10.55
CA ALA A 30 4.62 -14.54 11.42
C ALA A 30 5.54 -14.50 12.65
N ARG A 31 5.88 -15.69 13.23
CA ARG A 31 6.52 -15.78 14.54
C ARG A 31 7.96 -16.32 14.51
N CYS A 32 8.37 -17.00 13.42
CA CYS A 32 9.64 -17.74 13.43
C CYS A 32 10.59 -17.32 12.30
N TRP A 33 10.10 -17.11 11.08
CA TRP A 33 10.96 -16.92 9.90
C TRP A 33 11.73 -15.61 9.90
N GLY A 34 11.30 -14.59 10.64
CA GLY A 34 12.07 -13.34 10.77
C GLY A 34 13.49 -13.58 11.29
N CYS A 35 13.65 -14.52 12.23
CA CYS A 35 14.95 -14.90 12.81
C CYS A 35 15.50 -16.21 12.25
N HIS A 36 14.61 -17.17 11.95
CA HIS A 36 14.94 -18.55 11.54
C HIS A 36 14.61 -18.86 10.08
N GLY A 37 14.58 -17.85 9.22
CA GLY A 37 14.60 -17.95 7.76
C GLY A 37 16.02 -17.68 7.22
N ASP A 38 16.15 -16.69 6.35
CA ASP A 38 17.45 -16.33 5.76
C ASP A 38 18.49 -15.84 6.77
N ALA A 39 18.05 -15.24 7.88
CA ALA A 39 18.93 -14.77 8.97
C ALA A 39 19.67 -15.90 9.71
N LYS A 40 19.17 -17.14 9.68
CA LYS A 40 19.77 -18.37 10.26
C LYS A 40 20.29 -18.19 11.69
N VAL A 41 19.55 -17.53 12.55
CA VAL A 41 19.98 -17.29 13.92
C VAL A 41 20.31 -18.62 14.61
N SER A 42 21.48 -18.75 15.21
CA SER A 42 22.02 -20.00 15.80
C SER A 42 22.18 -21.14 14.79
N GLY A 43 22.27 -20.84 13.50
CA GLY A 43 22.39 -21.84 12.44
C GLY A 43 21.11 -22.59 12.10
N LEU A 44 19.97 -22.23 12.73
CA LEU A 44 18.70 -22.90 12.55
C LEU A 44 17.85 -22.18 11.46
N ARG A 45 17.27 -22.96 10.56
CA ARG A 45 16.21 -22.54 9.64
C ARG A 45 14.92 -23.32 9.90
N LEU A 46 13.78 -22.60 9.86
CA LEU A 46 12.43 -23.14 10.06
C LEU A 46 11.52 -22.92 8.84
N ASP A 47 12.10 -22.62 7.69
CA ASP A 47 11.41 -22.29 6.43
C ASP A 47 11.33 -23.47 5.45
N SER A 48 11.89 -24.61 5.82
CA SER A 48 11.76 -25.85 5.07
C SER A 48 11.87 -27.08 5.98
N LEU A 49 11.15 -28.15 5.66
CA LEU A 49 11.21 -29.40 6.42
C LEU A 49 12.64 -29.98 6.49
N PRO A 50 13.39 -30.09 5.37
CA PRO A 50 14.78 -30.57 5.43
C PRO A 50 15.66 -29.74 6.37
N SER A 51 15.50 -28.43 6.41
CA SER A 51 16.26 -27.56 7.32
C SER A 51 15.86 -27.74 8.79
N MET A 52 14.58 -27.95 9.08
CA MET A 52 14.11 -28.26 10.44
C MET A 52 14.65 -29.60 10.95
N LEU A 53 14.72 -30.59 10.06
CA LEU A 53 15.28 -31.91 10.38
C LEU A 53 16.80 -31.91 10.52
N ALA A 54 17.48 -31.10 9.71
CA ALA A 54 18.93 -30.88 9.87
C ALA A 54 19.23 -30.10 11.17
N GLY A 55 18.34 -29.19 11.55
CA GLY A 55 18.40 -28.43 12.79
C GLY A 55 19.47 -27.34 12.82
N GLY A 56 19.79 -26.87 14.02
CA GLY A 56 20.82 -25.87 14.31
C GLY A 56 21.91 -26.40 15.25
N ARG A 57 22.56 -25.52 15.99
CA ARG A 57 23.63 -25.89 16.94
C ARG A 57 23.24 -26.88 18.03
N LEU A 58 21.94 -27.02 18.33
CA LEU A 58 21.41 -27.91 19.37
C LEU A 58 20.76 -29.16 18.78
N GLY A 59 20.89 -29.42 17.48
CA GLY A 59 20.32 -30.56 16.79
C GLY A 59 19.00 -30.22 16.05
N PRO A 60 18.28 -31.28 15.62
CA PRO A 60 17.00 -31.16 14.91
C PRO A 60 15.97 -30.31 15.66
N ALA A 61 15.26 -29.44 14.95
CA ALA A 61 14.22 -28.61 15.54
C ALA A 61 12.94 -29.39 15.83
N ILE A 62 12.65 -30.38 15.00
CA ILE A 62 11.47 -31.27 15.14
C ILE A 62 11.82 -32.73 14.94
N LYS A 63 11.01 -33.59 15.56
CA LYS A 63 10.98 -35.03 15.34
C LYS A 63 9.58 -35.41 14.84
N PRO A 64 9.39 -35.63 13.53
CA PRO A 64 8.09 -35.99 12.99
C PRO A 64 7.49 -37.20 13.72
N GLY A 65 6.24 -37.13 14.12
CA GLY A 65 5.54 -38.14 14.92
C GLY A 65 5.75 -38.05 16.43
N ASP A 66 6.67 -37.18 16.90
CA ASP A 66 6.95 -37.01 18.34
C ASP A 66 7.07 -35.54 18.70
N ALA A 67 5.92 -34.88 18.95
CA ALA A 67 5.86 -33.48 19.31
C ALA A 67 6.59 -33.20 20.64
N ARG A 68 6.50 -34.12 21.65
CA ARG A 68 7.08 -33.88 22.95
C ARG A 68 8.62 -33.91 22.94
N ALA A 69 9.23 -34.73 22.08
CA ALA A 69 10.67 -34.80 21.93
C ALA A 69 11.21 -33.79 20.88
N SER A 70 10.39 -32.86 20.42
CA SER A 70 10.78 -31.83 19.46
C SER A 70 11.25 -30.56 20.15
N LEU A 71 12.51 -30.15 19.88
CA LEU A 71 13.14 -28.96 20.47
C LEU A 71 12.31 -27.69 20.23
N LEU A 72 11.62 -27.59 19.10
CA LEU A 72 10.71 -26.51 18.78
C LEU A 72 9.60 -26.38 19.84
N ILE A 73 8.98 -27.50 20.22
CA ILE A 73 7.90 -27.50 21.21
C ILE A 73 8.40 -27.12 22.60
N GLU A 74 9.52 -27.69 23.04
CA GLU A 74 10.16 -27.30 24.31
C GLU A 74 10.48 -25.79 24.36
N ALA A 75 10.95 -25.22 23.23
CA ALA A 75 11.31 -23.82 23.14
C ALA A 75 10.07 -22.89 23.19
N VAL A 76 8.99 -23.21 22.45
CA VAL A 76 7.76 -22.38 22.41
C VAL A 76 6.91 -22.53 23.69
N ARG A 77 6.95 -23.70 24.34
CA ARG A 77 6.37 -23.90 25.68
C ARG A 77 7.16 -23.23 26.79
N ARG A 78 8.40 -22.79 26.48
CA ARG A 78 9.35 -22.20 27.44
C ARG A 78 9.83 -23.21 28.50
N GLU A 79 9.79 -24.50 28.21
CA GLU A 79 10.21 -25.58 29.10
C GLU A 79 11.73 -25.86 29.01
N HIS A 80 12.33 -25.59 27.84
CA HIS A 80 13.78 -25.76 27.67
C HIS A 80 14.58 -24.82 28.57
N PRO A 81 15.66 -25.27 29.26
CA PRO A 81 16.39 -24.46 30.23
C PRO A 81 16.95 -23.15 29.72
N ARG A 82 17.37 -23.11 28.45
CA ARG A 82 18.02 -21.96 27.82
C ARG A 82 17.29 -21.34 26.64
N LEU A 83 16.30 -22.03 26.07
CA LEU A 83 15.56 -21.53 24.90
C LEU A 83 14.15 -21.12 25.30
N LYS A 84 13.82 -19.86 25.03
CA LYS A 84 12.48 -19.27 25.25
C LYS A 84 12.11 -18.57 23.95
N MET A 85 11.27 -19.21 23.12
CA MET A 85 10.90 -18.69 21.81
C MET A 85 9.38 -18.45 21.72
N PRO A 86 8.96 -17.42 20.94
CA PRO A 86 9.76 -16.30 20.44
C PRO A 86 10.33 -15.44 21.57
N PRO A 87 11.42 -14.67 21.36
CA PRO A 87 12.06 -13.89 22.41
C PRO A 87 11.19 -12.70 22.85
N ASP A 88 10.39 -12.12 21.93
CA ASP A 88 9.57 -10.95 22.08
C ASP A 88 8.13 -11.23 22.56
N GLY A 89 7.82 -12.49 22.95
CA GLY A 89 6.48 -12.85 23.44
C GLY A 89 6.33 -14.34 23.70
N ARG A 90 5.10 -14.77 23.92
CA ARG A 90 4.70 -16.18 24.04
C ARG A 90 3.66 -16.49 22.95
N LEU A 91 3.72 -17.69 22.37
CA LEU A 91 2.63 -18.22 21.56
C LEU A 91 1.41 -18.48 22.47
N ASP A 92 0.22 -18.33 21.93
CA ASP A 92 -0.98 -18.76 22.65
C ASP A 92 -1.11 -20.29 22.66
N ASP A 93 -1.98 -20.80 23.52
CA ASP A 93 -2.10 -22.26 23.70
C ASP A 93 -2.70 -22.93 22.45
N ALA A 94 -3.48 -22.22 21.63
CA ALA A 94 -4.00 -22.72 20.37
C ALA A 94 -2.91 -22.78 19.28
N GLU A 95 -2.01 -21.79 19.22
CA GLU A 95 -0.84 -21.77 18.35
C GLU A 95 0.12 -22.93 18.67
N ILE A 96 0.36 -23.19 19.97
CA ILE A 96 1.21 -24.30 20.43
C ILE A 96 0.55 -25.64 20.10
N ALA A 97 -0.75 -25.80 20.37
CA ALA A 97 -1.50 -27.03 20.09
C ALA A 97 -1.50 -27.34 18.57
N ALA A 98 -1.58 -26.32 17.71
CA ALA A 98 -1.51 -26.50 16.27
C ALA A 98 -0.13 -27.04 15.83
N LEU A 99 0.97 -26.52 16.38
CA LEU A 99 2.33 -27.02 16.10
C LEU A 99 2.50 -28.49 16.59
N GLU A 100 1.97 -28.79 17.76
CA GLU A 100 2.03 -30.17 18.31
C GLU A 100 1.24 -31.14 17.43
N GLN A 101 0.01 -30.77 17.05
CA GLN A 101 -0.82 -31.58 16.16
C GLN A 101 -0.12 -31.87 14.83
N TRP A 102 0.47 -30.81 14.24
CA TRP A 102 1.20 -30.91 12.99
C TRP A 102 2.41 -31.82 13.09
N ILE A 103 3.25 -31.68 14.13
CA ILE A 103 4.43 -32.55 14.33
C ILE A 103 3.99 -33.96 14.61
N GLN A 104 2.96 -34.16 15.46
CA GLN A 104 2.43 -35.46 15.83
C GLN A 104 1.86 -36.22 14.63
N SER A 105 1.28 -35.51 13.64
CA SER A 105 0.79 -36.12 12.39
C SER A 105 1.90 -36.45 11.37
N GLY A 106 3.18 -36.35 11.78
CA GLY A 106 4.33 -36.63 10.92
C GLY A 106 4.93 -35.41 10.24
N ALA A 107 4.55 -34.21 10.68
CA ALA A 107 5.00 -32.92 10.14
C ALA A 107 4.80 -32.85 8.60
N PRO A 108 3.59 -33.13 8.08
CA PRO A 108 3.34 -33.07 6.65
C PRO A 108 3.67 -31.67 6.15
N TRP A 109 4.70 -31.60 5.32
CA TRP A 109 5.12 -30.39 4.64
C TRP A 109 4.74 -30.60 3.19
N PRO A 110 3.74 -29.86 2.66
CA PRO A 110 3.46 -29.93 1.25
C PRO A 110 4.77 -29.66 0.52
N GLU A 111 5.29 -30.65 -0.18
CA GLU A 111 6.27 -30.36 -1.20
C GLU A 111 5.61 -29.29 -2.05
N SER A 112 6.13 -28.08 -2.01
CA SER A 112 5.84 -27.16 -3.05
C SER A 112 6.44 -27.78 -4.31
N THR A 113 5.63 -28.57 -5.00
CA THR A 113 5.82 -28.96 -6.40
C THR A 113 5.72 -27.72 -7.31
N ALA A 114 5.35 -26.60 -6.76
CA ALA A 114 5.92 -25.33 -7.15
C ALA A 114 7.33 -25.26 -6.53
N SER A 115 8.34 -25.85 -7.19
CA SER A 115 9.57 -25.06 -7.36
C SER A 115 9.04 -23.67 -7.60
N LEU A 116 9.26 -22.74 -6.64
CA LEU A 116 8.99 -21.34 -6.87
C LEU A 116 9.66 -21.06 -8.22
N ASN A 117 8.88 -21.06 -9.29
CA ASN A 117 9.37 -20.70 -10.61
C ASN A 117 9.64 -19.20 -10.49
N VAL A 118 10.81 -18.89 -9.90
CA VAL A 118 11.39 -17.56 -9.78
C VAL A 118 11.60 -16.95 -11.17
N ARG A 119 11.33 -17.75 -12.23
CA ARG A 119 11.56 -17.38 -13.63
C ARG A 119 10.39 -16.66 -14.30
N GLY A 120 9.20 -16.59 -13.70
CA GLY A 120 8.05 -15.94 -14.33
C GLY A 120 7.56 -16.64 -15.62
N ASP A 121 7.86 -17.92 -15.80
CA ASP A 121 7.59 -18.71 -17.01
C ASP A 121 6.26 -19.49 -16.94
N ARG A 122 5.33 -19.07 -16.07
CA ARG A 122 4.01 -19.72 -16.04
C ARG A 122 3.32 -19.52 -17.39
N ARG A 123 3.20 -20.58 -18.16
CA ARG A 123 2.45 -20.58 -19.42
C ARG A 123 0.96 -20.46 -19.16
N ILE A 124 0.33 -19.46 -19.75
CA ILE A 124 -1.13 -19.29 -19.73
C ILE A 124 -1.77 -20.31 -20.66
N THR A 125 -2.69 -21.09 -20.12
CA THR A 125 -3.43 -22.11 -20.86
C THR A 125 -4.81 -21.58 -21.29
N PRO A 126 -5.46 -22.19 -22.30
CA PRO A 126 -6.85 -21.85 -22.62
C PRO A 126 -7.80 -22.03 -21.43
N ASN A 127 -7.54 -23.01 -20.54
CA ASN A 127 -8.32 -23.21 -19.35
C ASN A 127 -8.16 -22.08 -18.33
N ASP A 128 -7.00 -21.46 -18.26
CA ASP A 128 -6.79 -20.28 -17.40
C ASP A 128 -7.66 -19.10 -17.85
N ARG A 129 -7.76 -18.86 -19.15
CA ARG A 129 -8.61 -17.81 -19.77
C ARG A 129 -10.11 -18.12 -19.66
N ASN A 130 -10.47 -19.38 -19.47
CA ASN A 130 -11.86 -19.81 -19.35
C ASN A 130 -12.47 -19.62 -17.93
N TRP A 131 -11.77 -18.91 -17.03
CA TRP A 131 -12.33 -18.53 -15.73
C TRP A 131 -13.54 -17.62 -15.93
N TRP A 132 -14.61 -17.82 -15.13
CA TRP A 132 -15.89 -17.11 -15.34
C TRP A 132 -15.72 -15.59 -15.43
N ALA A 133 -14.84 -15.00 -14.63
CA ALA A 133 -14.63 -13.56 -14.58
C ALA A 133 -13.87 -13.01 -15.82
N PHE A 134 -13.16 -13.85 -16.56
CA PHE A 134 -12.34 -13.45 -17.72
C PHE A 134 -13.08 -13.63 -19.06
N ARG A 135 -14.20 -14.37 -19.04
CA ARG A 135 -14.99 -14.62 -20.27
C ARG A 135 -15.61 -13.34 -20.83
N PRO A 136 -15.84 -13.27 -22.14
CA PRO A 136 -16.63 -12.19 -22.73
C PRO A 136 -18.01 -12.05 -22.06
N LEU A 137 -18.54 -10.82 -22.04
CA LEU A 137 -19.90 -10.57 -21.53
C LEU A 137 -20.94 -11.28 -22.37
N GLN A 138 -21.90 -11.91 -21.70
CA GLN A 138 -23.06 -12.54 -22.30
C GLN A 138 -24.31 -11.99 -21.64
N LYS A 139 -24.87 -10.91 -22.21
CA LYS A 139 -26.09 -10.30 -21.68
C LYS A 139 -27.25 -11.27 -21.80
N PRO A 140 -27.86 -11.69 -20.69
CA PRO A 140 -29.04 -12.55 -20.71
C PRO A 140 -30.27 -11.77 -21.14
N GLN A 141 -31.30 -12.49 -21.58
CA GLN A 141 -32.65 -11.93 -21.82
C GLN A 141 -33.30 -11.56 -20.48
N GLY A 142 -34.12 -10.51 -20.49
CA GLY A 142 -34.91 -10.09 -19.33
C GLY A 142 -34.38 -8.79 -18.70
N ASN A 143 -34.81 -8.57 -17.47
CA ASN A 143 -34.44 -7.42 -16.65
C ASN A 143 -34.02 -7.88 -15.23
N ILE A 144 -33.69 -6.94 -14.36
CA ILE A 144 -33.24 -7.22 -12.97
C ILE A 144 -34.20 -8.17 -12.26
N ASP A 145 -35.51 -7.84 -12.29
CA ASP A 145 -36.52 -8.59 -11.53
C ASP A 145 -36.75 -9.99 -12.10
N SER A 146 -36.81 -10.14 -13.41
CA SER A 146 -36.96 -11.45 -14.05
C SER A 146 -35.79 -12.40 -13.73
N LEU A 147 -34.55 -11.87 -13.70
CA LEU A 147 -33.34 -12.64 -13.40
C LEU A 147 -33.25 -13.02 -11.91
N VAL A 148 -33.65 -12.13 -11.02
CA VAL A 148 -33.73 -12.42 -9.59
C VAL A 148 -34.84 -13.42 -9.29
N HIS A 149 -36.04 -13.25 -9.89
CA HIS A 149 -37.14 -14.19 -9.72
C HIS A 149 -36.84 -15.57 -10.30
N ALA A 150 -36.13 -15.66 -11.43
CA ALA A 150 -35.71 -16.96 -11.97
C ALA A 150 -34.84 -17.69 -10.95
N ARG A 151 -33.87 -16.98 -10.35
CA ARG A 151 -32.99 -17.56 -9.32
C ARG A 151 -33.76 -17.95 -8.05
N HIS A 152 -34.77 -17.16 -7.65
CA HIS A 152 -35.63 -17.52 -6.52
C HIS A 152 -36.39 -18.79 -6.78
N ARG A 153 -36.99 -18.96 -7.99
CA ARG A 153 -37.72 -20.20 -8.35
C ARG A 153 -36.82 -21.43 -8.31
N GLU A 154 -35.60 -21.31 -8.84
CA GLU A 154 -34.62 -22.42 -8.80
C GLU A 154 -34.30 -22.87 -7.37
N LEU A 155 -34.26 -21.94 -6.42
CA LEU A 155 -33.88 -22.18 -5.04
C LEU A 155 -35.09 -22.37 -4.10
N GLY A 156 -36.33 -22.26 -4.59
CA GLY A 156 -37.51 -22.33 -3.75
C GLY A 156 -37.71 -21.16 -2.80
N LEU A 157 -37.14 -19.99 -3.15
CA LEU A 157 -37.21 -18.77 -2.33
C LEU A 157 -38.48 -18.00 -2.65
N SER A 158 -39.16 -17.52 -1.63
CA SER A 158 -40.28 -16.57 -1.72
C SER A 158 -39.79 -15.16 -1.37
N PRO A 159 -40.00 -14.17 -2.25
CA PRO A 159 -39.60 -12.80 -1.97
C PRO A 159 -40.42 -12.15 -0.86
N ALA A 160 -39.85 -11.25 -0.09
CA ALA A 160 -40.57 -10.41 0.84
C ALA A 160 -41.50 -9.44 0.09
N PRO A 161 -42.59 -9.00 0.71
CA PRO A 161 -43.51 -8.03 0.11
C PRO A 161 -42.80 -6.68 -0.13
N PRO A 162 -43.40 -5.80 -0.95
CA PRO A 162 -42.89 -4.43 -1.12
C PRO A 162 -42.80 -3.68 0.22
N ALA A 163 -41.83 -2.79 0.33
CA ALA A 163 -41.72 -1.86 1.45
C ALA A 163 -42.82 -0.82 1.39
N ASP A 164 -43.26 -0.33 2.55
CA ASP A 164 -44.14 0.84 2.59
C ASP A 164 -43.40 2.10 2.05
N ARG A 165 -44.20 3.09 1.64
CA ARG A 165 -43.72 4.30 0.97
C ARG A 165 -42.73 5.08 1.85
N ARG A 166 -42.97 5.18 3.17
CA ARG A 166 -42.12 5.91 4.09
C ARG A 166 -40.76 5.22 4.25
N THR A 167 -40.76 3.90 4.38
CA THR A 167 -39.55 3.08 4.43
C THR A 167 -38.74 3.20 3.15
N LEU A 168 -39.43 3.16 1.97
CA LEU A 168 -38.75 3.28 0.68
C LEU A 168 -38.13 4.67 0.48
N LEU A 169 -38.88 5.74 0.80
CA LEU A 169 -38.37 7.11 0.74
C LEU A 169 -37.10 7.28 1.61
N ARG A 170 -37.20 6.81 2.88
CA ARG A 170 -36.03 6.88 3.78
C ARG A 170 -34.83 6.12 3.21
N ARG A 171 -35.01 4.92 2.68
CA ARG A 171 -33.95 4.12 2.08
C ARG A 171 -33.32 4.85 0.89
N LEU A 172 -34.12 5.33 -0.05
CA LEU A 172 -33.64 6.07 -1.23
C LEU A 172 -32.87 7.33 -0.83
N SER A 173 -33.37 8.09 0.14
CA SER A 173 -32.68 9.31 0.60
C SER A 173 -31.28 8.99 1.14
N PHE A 174 -31.14 8.02 2.05
CA PHE A 174 -29.83 7.65 2.57
C PHE A 174 -28.92 6.97 1.55
N ASP A 175 -29.47 6.13 0.68
CA ASP A 175 -28.64 5.42 -0.30
C ASP A 175 -28.12 6.36 -1.41
N LEU A 176 -28.92 7.36 -1.80
CA LEU A 176 -28.55 8.27 -2.89
C LEU A 176 -27.88 9.55 -2.41
N THR A 177 -28.23 10.08 -1.23
CA THR A 177 -27.73 11.37 -0.75
C THR A 177 -27.01 11.31 0.60
N GLY A 178 -27.09 10.19 1.31
CA GLY A 178 -26.55 10.05 2.67
C GLY A 178 -27.35 10.78 3.77
N LEU A 179 -28.42 11.48 3.41
CA LEU A 179 -29.20 12.32 4.31
C LEU A 179 -30.63 11.77 4.52
N PRO A 180 -31.29 12.10 5.66
CA PRO A 180 -32.69 11.82 5.82
C PRO A 180 -33.52 12.68 4.86
N PRO A 181 -34.73 12.22 4.47
CA PRO A 181 -35.65 13.07 3.71
C PRO A 181 -36.14 14.24 4.58
N SER A 182 -36.30 15.42 3.97
CA SER A 182 -36.92 16.54 4.68
C SER A 182 -38.41 16.28 4.93
N PRO A 183 -39.02 16.92 5.94
CA PRO A 183 -40.46 16.81 6.22
C PRO A 183 -41.34 17.10 4.99
N GLU A 184 -41.00 18.13 4.20
CA GLU A 184 -41.72 18.53 3.00
C GLU A 184 -41.63 17.43 1.95
N LEU A 185 -40.49 16.81 1.75
CA LEU A 185 -40.30 15.71 0.80
C LEU A 185 -41.08 14.46 1.24
N VAL A 186 -41.17 14.21 2.56
CA VAL A 186 -42.00 13.14 3.12
C VAL A 186 -43.45 13.37 2.78
N ASP A 187 -43.99 14.57 3.05
CA ASP A 187 -45.38 14.91 2.83
C ASP A 187 -45.73 14.93 1.36
N GLU A 188 -44.86 15.45 0.49
CA GLU A 188 -45.05 15.43 -0.96
C GLU A 188 -45.13 14.00 -1.49
N PHE A 189 -44.12 13.16 -1.15
CA PHE A 189 -44.04 11.80 -1.66
C PHE A 189 -45.18 10.92 -1.15
N LEU A 190 -45.59 11.06 0.10
CA LEU A 190 -46.70 10.29 0.67
C LEU A 190 -48.04 10.66 0.01
N ARG A 191 -48.24 11.93 -0.38
CA ARG A 191 -49.44 12.41 -1.08
C ARG A 191 -49.47 11.98 -2.55
N HIS A 192 -48.37 12.19 -3.29
CA HIS A 192 -48.34 12.04 -4.75
C HIS A 192 -47.70 10.75 -5.25
N GLY A 193 -46.75 10.15 -4.47
CA GLY A 193 -46.22 8.82 -4.68
C GLY A 193 -45.46 8.55 -5.98
N ASN A 194 -44.98 9.60 -6.67
CA ASN A 194 -44.25 9.42 -7.94
C ASN A 194 -42.79 9.00 -7.69
N LEU A 195 -42.55 7.68 -7.71
CA LEU A 195 -41.23 7.10 -7.41
C LEU A 195 -40.17 7.47 -8.47
N PRO A 196 -40.40 7.37 -9.79
CA PRO A 196 -39.43 7.81 -10.78
C PRO A 196 -38.99 9.26 -10.60
N GLN A 197 -39.92 10.18 -10.35
CA GLN A 197 -39.62 11.59 -10.14
C GLN A 197 -38.82 11.83 -8.86
N LEU A 198 -39.12 11.11 -7.77
CA LEU A 198 -38.32 11.14 -6.54
C LEU A 198 -36.89 10.70 -6.81
N VAL A 199 -36.71 9.58 -7.50
CA VAL A 199 -35.37 9.04 -7.83
C VAL A 199 -34.57 10.05 -8.66
N ASP A 200 -35.19 10.63 -9.69
CA ASP A 200 -34.57 11.63 -10.56
C ASP A 200 -34.14 12.87 -9.75
N ARG A 201 -34.99 13.34 -8.83
CA ARG A 201 -34.68 14.46 -7.92
C ARG A 201 -33.50 14.14 -7.00
N LEU A 202 -33.43 12.95 -6.40
CA LEU A 202 -32.34 12.55 -5.52
C LEU A 202 -31.03 12.37 -6.30
N LEU A 203 -31.05 11.81 -7.51
CA LEU A 203 -29.89 11.68 -8.39
C LEU A 203 -29.36 13.03 -8.89
N ALA A 204 -30.24 14.04 -9.04
CA ALA A 204 -29.85 15.40 -9.41
C ALA A 204 -29.30 16.22 -8.22
N SER A 205 -29.48 15.75 -6.99
CA SER A 205 -28.99 16.43 -5.79
C SER A 205 -27.46 16.51 -5.78
N PRO A 206 -26.83 17.64 -5.40
CA PRO A 206 -25.39 17.72 -5.19
C PRO A 206 -24.89 16.75 -4.11
N ARG A 207 -25.75 16.36 -3.17
CA ARG A 207 -25.45 15.38 -2.12
C ARG A 207 -25.21 13.96 -2.66
N PHE A 208 -25.68 13.66 -3.87
CA PHE A 208 -25.37 12.40 -4.54
C PHE A 208 -23.88 12.20 -4.71
N GLY A 209 -23.18 13.21 -5.26
CA GLY A 209 -21.73 13.12 -5.43
C GLY A 209 -20.97 12.97 -4.12
N GLU A 210 -21.38 13.69 -3.06
CA GLU A 210 -20.75 13.56 -1.73
C GLU A 210 -20.92 12.15 -1.17
N ARG A 211 -22.13 11.58 -1.26
CA ARG A 211 -22.44 10.21 -0.82
C ARG A 211 -21.66 9.15 -1.60
N TRP A 212 -21.66 9.24 -2.91
CA TRP A 212 -21.07 8.22 -3.76
C TRP A 212 -19.55 8.37 -3.90
N ALA A 213 -19.00 9.59 -3.75
CA ALA A 213 -17.57 9.83 -3.66
C ALA A 213 -16.96 9.11 -2.45
N ARG A 214 -17.66 9.04 -1.31
CA ARG A 214 -17.18 8.34 -0.13
C ARG A 214 -16.80 6.89 -0.44
N TYR A 215 -17.60 6.19 -1.26
CA TYR A 215 -17.33 4.82 -1.67
C TYR A 215 -16.14 4.69 -2.62
N TRP A 216 -15.96 5.66 -3.51
CA TRP A 216 -14.79 5.70 -4.39
C TRP A 216 -13.52 6.02 -3.63
N LEU A 217 -13.57 6.95 -2.70
CA LEU A 217 -12.42 7.37 -1.89
C LEU A 217 -11.86 6.22 -1.04
N ASP A 218 -12.72 5.27 -0.60
CA ASP A 218 -12.26 4.02 0.01
C ASP A 218 -11.46 3.13 -0.97
N VAL A 219 -11.94 3.00 -2.20
CA VAL A 219 -11.21 2.27 -3.26
C VAL A 219 -9.89 2.97 -3.57
N ALA A 220 -9.91 4.30 -3.63
CA ALA A 220 -8.74 5.13 -3.88
C ALA A 220 -7.76 5.19 -2.70
N ARG A 221 -8.11 4.62 -1.53
CA ARG A 221 -7.34 4.73 -0.27
C ARG A 221 -6.98 6.19 0.08
N TYR A 222 -7.92 7.09 -0.18
CA TYR A 222 -7.71 8.52 0.02
C TYR A 222 -7.38 8.86 1.48
N ALA A 223 -6.32 9.65 1.65
CA ALA A 223 -5.96 10.27 2.91
C ALA A 223 -5.37 11.67 2.65
N GLU A 224 -5.47 12.56 3.63
CA GLU A 224 -4.89 13.91 3.59
C GLU A 224 -3.54 13.97 4.33
N ASP A 225 -3.09 12.84 4.85
CA ASP A 225 -1.84 12.66 5.58
C ASP A 225 -1.02 11.52 4.98
N ASP A 226 0.30 11.49 5.24
CA ASP A 226 1.09 10.33 4.91
C ASP A 226 0.72 9.14 5.82
N VAL A 227 0.80 7.93 5.28
CA VAL A 227 0.30 6.71 5.93
C VAL A 227 0.95 6.42 7.28
N LEU A 228 2.08 7.04 7.58
CA LEU A 228 2.91 6.65 8.73
C LEU A 228 2.82 7.63 9.89
N GLY A 229 2.20 8.81 9.70
CA GLY A 229 2.09 9.82 10.73
C GLY A 229 3.45 10.27 11.32
N LEU A 230 4.55 9.88 10.66
CA LEU A 230 5.91 10.15 11.10
C LEU A 230 6.42 11.51 10.61
N SER A 231 5.89 12.02 9.51
CA SER A 231 6.13 13.37 9.06
C SER A 231 5.01 14.29 9.56
N GLN A 232 5.34 15.52 9.93
CA GLN A 232 4.34 16.56 10.21
C GLN A 232 3.76 17.15 8.92
N GLU A 233 4.20 16.66 7.76
CA GLU A 233 3.85 17.19 6.46
C GLU A 233 2.70 16.39 5.86
N LYS A 234 1.56 17.05 5.78
CA LYS A 234 0.32 16.54 5.16
C LYS A 234 0.36 16.81 3.65
N TYR A 235 -0.50 16.13 2.91
CA TYR A 235 -0.79 16.49 1.54
C TYR A 235 -1.68 17.76 1.51
N PRO A 236 -1.12 18.97 1.36
CA PRO A 236 -1.84 20.22 1.66
C PRO A 236 -3.01 20.50 0.72
N ASN A 237 -3.04 19.89 -0.45
CA ASN A 237 -4.07 20.07 -1.47
C ASN A 237 -4.82 18.78 -1.81
N ALA A 238 -4.75 17.75 -0.97
CA ALA A 238 -5.38 16.45 -1.21
C ALA A 238 -6.90 16.58 -1.41
N TRP A 239 -7.55 17.48 -0.67
CA TRP A 239 -8.98 17.76 -0.78
C TRP A 239 -9.45 18.09 -2.21
N ARG A 240 -8.57 18.60 -3.09
CA ARG A 240 -8.91 18.89 -4.49
C ARG A 240 -9.21 17.62 -5.30
N TYR A 241 -8.56 16.52 -4.98
CA TYR A 241 -8.90 15.22 -5.56
C TYR A 241 -10.28 14.75 -5.06
N ARG A 242 -10.55 14.83 -3.76
CA ARG A 242 -11.86 14.50 -3.17
C ARG A 242 -12.97 15.28 -3.84
N ASP A 243 -12.82 16.60 -3.94
CA ASP A 243 -13.83 17.49 -4.52
C ASP A 243 -14.03 17.23 -6.01
N TRP A 244 -12.95 16.88 -6.71
CA TRP A 244 -13.06 16.46 -8.10
C TRP A 244 -13.90 15.17 -8.25
N VAL A 245 -13.69 14.18 -7.39
CA VAL A 245 -14.49 12.94 -7.39
C VAL A 245 -15.97 13.24 -7.14
N VAL A 246 -16.29 14.12 -6.19
CA VAL A 246 -17.65 14.60 -5.93
C VAL A 246 -18.24 15.24 -7.18
N GLN A 247 -17.53 16.15 -7.82
CA GLN A 247 -17.99 16.85 -9.02
C GLN A 247 -18.18 15.90 -10.21
N ALA A 248 -17.25 14.99 -10.45
CA ALA A 248 -17.32 14.01 -11.52
C ALA A 248 -18.58 13.12 -11.40
N LEU A 249 -18.87 12.64 -10.19
CA LEU A 249 -20.07 11.84 -9.92
C LEU A 249 -21.36 12.67 -10.02
N ASN A 250 -21.36 13.92 -9.56
CA ASN A 250 -22.52 14.81 -9.70
C ASN A 250 -22.84 15.13 -11.17
N ARG A 251 -21.82 15.26 -12.01
CA ARG A 251 -21.98 15.47 -13.46
C ARG A 251 -22.24 14.16 -14.22
N ASP A 252 -22.26 13.03 -13.52
CA ASP A 252 -22.37 11.70 -14.14
C ASP A 252 -21.31 11.48 -15.23
N LEU A 253 -20.05 11.88 -14.94
CA LEU A 253 -18.95 11.66 -15.87
C LEU A 253 -18.90 10.16 -16.22
N PRO A 254 -18.91 9.78 -17.51
CA PRO A 254 -18.88 8.38 -17.91
C PRO A 254 -17.76 7.62 -17.21
N TYR A 255 -18.05 6.46 -16.64
CA TYR A 255 -17.10 5.72 -15.80
C TYR A 255 -15.81 5.33 -16.55
N ASP A 256 -15.86 5.12 -17.86
CA ASP A 256 -14.69 4.88 -18.68
C ASP A 256 -13.77 6.12 -18.76
N VAL A 257 -14.36 7.31 -18.91
CA VAL A 257 -13.61 8.60 -18.84
C VAL A 257 -13.06 8.82 -17.44
N PHE A 258 -13.89 8.53 -16.41
CA PHE A 258 -13.48 8.64 -15.01
C PHE A 258 -12.26 7.77 -14.71
N VAL A 259 -12.22 6.51 -15.17
CA VAL A 259 -11.07 5.61 -15.01
C VAL A 259 -9.85 6.08 -15.79
N LYS A 260 -10.02 6.50 -17.05
CA LYS A 260 -8.93 7.05 -17.85
C LYS A 260 -8.31 8.28 -17.18
N ALA A 261 -9.15 9.16 -16.64
CA ALA A 261 -8.68 10.35 -15.92
C ALA A 261 -7.86 10.00 -14.66
N GLN A 262 -8.29 9.00 -13.89
CA GLN A 262 -7.57 8.54 -12.71
C GLN A 262 -6.14 8.05 -13.01
N LEU A 263 -5.91 7.51 -14.19
CA LEU A 263 -4.62 6.96 -14.57
C LEU A 263 -3.77 7.90 -15.44
N ALA A 264 -4.41 8.69 -16.32
CA ALA A 264 -3.71 9.41 -17.39
C ALA A 264 -4.41 10.72 -17.81
N ALA A 265 -5.00 11.48 -16.89
CA ALA A 265 -5.68 12.75 -17.22
C ALA A 265 -4.77 13.74 -17.96
N ASP A 266 -3.47 13.72 -17.69
CA ASP A 266 -2.44 14.55 -18.35
C ASP A 266 -2.19 14.16 -19.82
N GLN A 267 -2.74 13.03 -20.28
CA GLN A 267 -2.58 12.50 -21.63
C GLN A 267 -3.89 12.48 -22.42
N LEU A 268 -5.03 12.82 -21.78
CA LEU A 268 -6.34 12.78 -22.45
C LEU A 268 -6.56 14.06 -23.26
N PRO A 269 -6.82 13.95 -24.58
CA PRO A 269 -7.20 15.09 -25.40
C PRO A 269 -8.69 15.41 -25.22
N GLY A 270 -9.04 16.66 -25.40
CA GLY A 270 -10.44 17.10 -25.50
C GLY A 270 -10.93 17.86 -24.28
N ASP A 271 -12.14 18.43 -24.43
CA ASP A 271 -12.87 19.11 -23.37
C ASP A 271 -13.98 18.19 -22.83
N TYR A 272 -13.91 17.91 -21.56
CA TYR A 272 -14.89 17.09 -20.84
C TYR A 272 -15.83 17.94 -19.96
N GLY A 273 -15.79 19.27 -20.14
CA GLY A 273 -16.56 20.21 -19.32
C GLY A 273 -16.06 20.32 -17.86
N ILE A 274 -15.01 19.60 -17.51
CA ILE A 274 -14.37 19.59 -16.19
C ILE A 274 -12.87 19.37 -16.38
N ASP A 275 -12.04 20.03 -15.57
CA ASP A 275 -10.60 19.73 -15.54
C ASP A 275 -10.39 18.30 -15.00
N LEU A 276 -9.77 17.46 -15.79
CA LEU A 276 -9.51 16.07 -15.41
C LEU A 276 -8.24 15.88 -14.57
N ARG A 277 -7.31 16.85 -14.55
CA ARG A 277 -6.00 16.69 -13.87
C ARG A 277 -6.09 16.36 -12.39
N PRO A 278 -7.07 16.88 -11.60
CA PRO A 278 -7.19 16.48 -10.20
C PRO A 278 -7.39 14.96 -9.99
N ALA A 279 -7.92 14.24 -11.00
CA ALA A 279 -8.09 12.78 -10.95
C ALA A 279 -6.77 12.03 -10.75
N LEU A 280 -5.64 12.58 -11.21
CA LEU A 280 -4.31 11.99 -11.03
C LEU A 280 -3.91 11.84 -9.56
N GLY A 281 -4.68 12.43 -8.64
CA GLY A 281 -4.57 12.23 -7.20
C GLY A 281 -4.70 10.77 -6.77
N LEU A 282 -5.39 9.91 -7.55
CA LEU A 282 -5.41 8.46 -7.28
C LEU A 282 -4.00 7.87 -7.16
N LEU A 283 -3.09 8.29 -8.03
CA LEU A 283 -1.70 7.82 -8.08
C LEU A 283 -0.74 8.75 -7.32
N GLY A 284 -1.11 10.03 -7.14
CA GLY A 284 -0.29 11.06 -6.52
C GLY A 284 -0.43 11.16 -5.00
N LEU A 285 -1.52 10.64 -4.42
CA LEU A 285 -1.81 10.68 -2.97
C LEU A 285 -1.62 9.31 -2.29
N GLY A 286 -0.70 8.50 -2.80
CA GLY A 286 -0.38 7.21 -2.22
C GLY A 286 0.52 7.32 -0.98
N PRO A 287 0.76 6.18 -0.28
CA PRO A 287 1.67 6.14 0.86
C PRO A 287 3.07 6.62 0.49
N TRP A 288 3.67 7.44 1.37
CA TRP A 288 5.02 7.94 1.19
C TRP A 288 6.02 7.11 1.99
N HIS A 289 6.79 6.26 1.30
CA HIS A 289 7.68 5.28 1.93
C HIS A 289 9.11 5.79 2.14
N TYR A 290 9.46 6.97 1.62
CA TYR A 290 10.84 7.47 1.54
C TYR A 290 11.45 7.89 2.87
N THR A 291 10.63 8.12 3.90
CA THR A 291 11.11 8.49 5.24
C THR A 291 11.63 7.31 6.05
N ILE A 292 11.22 6.09 5.71
CA ILE A 292 11.49 4.88 6.53
C ILE A 292 12.25 3.79 5.78
N SER A 293 12.28 3.84 4.46
CA SER A 293 12.90 2.81 3.63
C SER A 293 13.99 3.39 2.74
N PRO A 294 15.07 2.64 2.47
CA PRO A 294 16.04 3.02 1.45
C PRO A 294 15.35 3.26 0.10
N PRO A 295 15.85 4.20 -0.75
CA PRO A 295 15.18 4.61 -1.97
C PRO A 295 14.74 3.47 -2.91
N PRO A 296 15.53 2.42 -3.20
CA PRO A 296 15.08 1.32 -4.05
C PRO A 296 13.89 0.56 -3.47
N GLN A 297 13.86 0.35 -2.15
CA GLN A 297 12.75 -0.31 -1.46
C GLN A 297 11.51 0.60 -1.46
N ALA A 298 11.68 1.89 -1.11
CA ALA A 298 10.60 2.87 -1.12
C ALA A 298 9.93 2.97 -2.50
N ARG A 299 10.72 3.01 -3.57
CA ARG A 299 10.20 3.00 -4.96
C ARG A 299 9.49 1.69 -5.31
N ALA A 300 9.99 0.55 -4.84
CA ALA A 300 9.33 -0.73 -5.05
C ALA A 300 7.98 -0.79 -4.34
N ASP A 301 7.88 -0.23 -3.13
CA ASP A 301 6.66 -0.21 -2.33
C ASP A 301 5.64 0.79 -2.89
N GLU A 302 6.06 1.96 -3.36
CA GLU A 302 5.20 2.91 -4.09
C GLU A 302 4.58 2.29 -5.35
N ARG A 303 5.37 1.59 -6.16
CA ARG A 303 4.87 0.88 -7.34
C ARG A 303 3.91 -0.23 -6.96
N HIS A 304 4.19 -0.95 -5.88
CA HIS A 304 3.33 -2.01 -5.38
C HIS A 304 1.95 -1.47 -4.98
N ASP A 305 1.90 -0.38 -4.25
CA ASP A 305 0.67 0.29 -3.86
C ASP A 305 -0.15 0.74 -5.09
N ARG A 306 0.51 1.37 -6.09
CA ARG A 306 -0.15 1.78 -7.34
C ARG A 306 -0.71 0.59 -8.12
N ILE A 307 0.01 -0.53 -8.20
CA ILE A 307 -0.50 -1.77 -8.83
C ILE A 307 -1.71 -2.27 -8.07
N ASP A 308 -1.63 -2.36 -6.76
CA ASP A 308 -2.70 -2.92 -5.93
C ASP A 308 -3.98 -2.08 -6.03
N VAL A 309 -3.90 -0.75 -5.90
CA VAL A 309 -5.07 0.11 -6.01
C VAL A 309 -5.73 0.03 -7.40
N VAL A 310 -4.94 -0.03 -8.46
CA VAL A 310 -5.46 -0.12 -9.84
C VAL A 310 -6.08 -1.49 -10.10
N THR A 311 -5.38 -2.57 -9.77
CA THR A 311 -5.84 -3.92 -10.15
C THR A 311 -6.97 -4.42 -9.25
N ARG A 312 -6.93 -4.19 -7.93
CA ARG A 312 -8.05 -4.46 -7.04
C ARG A 312 -9.20 -3.50 -7.26
N GLY A 313 -8.89 -2.22 -7.44
CA GLY A 313 -9.89 -1.18 -7.65
C GLY A 313 -10.69 -1.35 -8.91
N LEU A 314 -10.06 -1.67 -10.02
CA LEU A 314 -10.68 -1.67 -11.34
C LEU A 314 -10.96 -3.07 -11.91
N LEU A 315 -10.15 -4.06 -11.56
CA LEU A 315 -10.27 -5.44 -12.07
C LEU A 315 -10.68 -6.45 -10.99
N GLY A 316 -10.67 -6.07 -9.70
CA GLY A 316 -10.90 -7.04 -8.64
C GLY A 316 -9.88 -8.18 -8.65
N LEU A 317 -8.61 -7.91 -8.97
CA LEU A 317 -7.54 -8.91 -9.02
C LEU A 317 -6.43 -8.57 -8.03
N THR A 318 -5.91 -9.59 -7.36
CA THR A 318 -4.84 -9.46 -6.36
C THR A 318 -3.44 -9.60 -6.98
N VAL A 319 -3.17 -8.80 -8.02
CA VAL A 319 -1.91 -8.86 -8.79
C VAL A 319 -0.68 -8.63 -7.92
N GLY A 320 -0.82 -7.84 -6.85
CA GLY A 320 0.24 -7.57 -5.89
C GLY A 320 0.91 -8.82 -5.29
N CYS A 321 0.20 -9.96 -5.20
CA CYS A 321 0.76 -11.22 -4.75
C CYS A 321 1.88 -11.75 -5.66
N ALA A 322 1.91 -11.33 -6.92
CA ALA A 322 2.92 -11.74 -7.89
C ALA A 322 4.25 -10.95 -7.80
N ARG A 323 4.43 -10.08 -6.80
CA ARG A 323 5.67 -9.34 -6.56
C ARG A 323 6.87 -10.25 -6.30
N CYS A 324 6.68 -11.32 -5.51
CA CYS A 324 7.78 -12.15 -5.00
C CYS A 324 7.88 -13.52 -5.68
N HIS A 325 6.77 -14.02 -6.22
CA HIS A 325 6.63 -15.32 -6.91
C HIS A 325 5.39 -15.27 -7.79
N ASP A 326 5.24 -16.17 -8.74
CA ASP A 326 4.01 -16.27 -9.52
C ASP A 326 2.79 -16.41 -8.60
N HIS A 327 1.68 -15.74 -8.96
CA HIS A 327 0.49 -15.75 -8.12
C HIS A 327 0.02 -17.18 -7.83
N LYS A 328 -0.23 -17.49 -6.54
CA LYS A 328 -0.49 -18.86 -6.09
C LYS A 328 -1.73 -19.49 -6.76
N PHE A 329 -2.78 -18.72 -6.97
CA PHE A 329 -4.07 -19.22 -7.45
C PHE A 329 -4.39 -18.74 -8.86
N ASP A 330 -4.21 -17.46 -9.10
CA ASP A 330 -4.54 -16.85 -10.39
C ASP A 330 -3.39 -17.02 -11.40
N PRO A 331 -3.71 -17.09 -12.70
CA PRO A 331 -2.71 -17.22 -13.74
C PRO A 331 -2.02 -15.88 -14.04
N ILE A 332 -1.34 -15.35 -13.05
CA ILE A 332 -0.61 -14.08 -13.09
C ILE A 332 0.84 -14.36 -12.69
N SER A 333 1.76 -14.07 -13.59
CA SER A 333 3.19 -14.30 -13.40
C SER A 333 3.88 -13.12 -12.70
N MET A 334 5.07 -13.34 -12.16
CA MET A 334 5.96 -12.25 -11.74
C MET A 334 6.23 -11.29 -12.92
N LYS A 335 6.37 -11.80 -14.13
CA LYS A 335 6.58 -11.01 -15.34
C LYS A 335 5.42 -10.05 -15.61
N ASP A 336 4.16 -10.48 -15.38
CA ASP A 336 3.00 -9.60 -15.46
C ASP A 336 3.03 -8.50 -14.41
N TYR A 337 3.40 -8.84 -13.16
CA TYR A 337 3.55 -7.85 -12.10
C TYR A 337 4.61 -6.81 -12.45
N TYR A 338 5.81 -7.23 -12.89
CA TYR A 338 6.89 -6.31 -13.21
C TYR A 338 6.66 -5.55 -14.53
N ALA A 339 5.87 -6.08 -15.46
CA ALA A 339 5.39 -5.34 -16.62
C ALA A 339 4.52 -4.14 -16.19
N LEU A 340 3.54 -4.35 -15.28
CA LEU A 340 2.76 -3.26 -14.71
C LEU A 340 3.60 -2.33 -13.80
N ALA A 341 4.52 -2.90 -13.03
CA ALA A 341 5.47 -2.11 -12.23
C ALA A 341 6.32 -1.18 -13.11
N GLY A 342 6.66 -1.59 -14.32
CA GLY A 342 7.36 -0.77 -15.33
C GLY A 342 6.56 0.46 -15.75
N VAL A 343 5.22 0.35 -15.84
CA VAL A 343 4.33 1.50 -16.11
C VAL A 343 4.51 2.56 -15.02
N PHE A 344 4.41 2.14 -13.74
CA PHE A 344 4.56 3.04 -12.60
C PHE A 344 6.03 3.37 -12.29
N GLY A 345 6.99 2.56 -12.72
CA GLY A 345 8.42 2.88 -12.74
C GLY A 345 8.77 4.02 -13.69
N SER A 346 8.04 4.10 -14.80
CA SER A 346 8.13 5.16 -15.81
C SER A 346 7.25 6.37 -15.50
N THR A 347 6.69 6.43 -14.28
CA THR A 347 5.79 7.48 -13.79
C THR A 347 6.43 8.13 -12.58
N GLU A 348 6.39 9.45 -12.50
CA GLU A 348 6.87 10.22 -11.35
C GLU A 348 5.74 11.04 -10.72
N TYR A 349 5.85 11.34 -9.44
CA TYR A 349 4.97 12.29 -8.77
C TYR A 349 5.19 13.69 -9.37
N ARG A 350 4.10 14.44 -9.56
CA ARG A 350 4.14 15.80 -10.06
C ARG A 350 3.08 16.66 -9.41
N GLU A 351 3.51 17.87 -9.05
CA GLU A 351 2.60 18.93 -8.64
C GLU A 351 2.25 19.79 -9.86
N TYR A 352 0.95 20.00 -10.06
CA TYR A 352 0.43 20.81 -11.16
C TYR A 352 0.00 22.16 -10.61
N PRO A 353 0.76 23.26 -10.86
CA PRO A 353 0.43 24.58 -10.36
C PRO A 353 -0.94 25.07 -10.84
N LEU A 354 -1.67 25.72 -9.94
CA LEU A 354 -2.94 26.40 -10.22
C LEU A 354 -2.80 27.94 -10.17
N ALA A 355 -1.58 28.42 -10.31
CA ALA A 355 -1.24 29.84 -10.32
C ALA A 355 -0.65 30.24 -11.67
N PRO A 356 -0.68 31.55 -12.03
CA PRO A 356 0.03 32.08 -13.21
C PRO A 356 1.53 31.77 -13.16
N HIS A 357 2.14 31.59 -14.32
CA HIS A 357 3.53 31.14 -14.45
C HIS A 357 4.53 32.07 -13.74
N ASP A 358 4.32 33.37 -13.79
CA ASP A 358 5.16 34.36 -13.11
C ASP A 358 5.14 34.26 -11.58
N VAL A 359 4.00 33.82 -11.01
CA VAL A 359 3.85 33.57 -9.57
C VAL A 359 4.65 32.33 -9.20
N VAL A 360 4.52 31.24 -10.00
CA VAL A 360 5.27 29.98 -9.81
C VAL A 360 6.78 30.25 -9.89
N ASP A 361 7.24 30.91 -10.96
CA ASP A 361 8.66 31.21 -11.17
C ASP A 361 9.27 32.04 -10.05
N ARG A 362 8.50 33.03 -9.53
CA ARG A 362 8.94 33.89 -8.42
C ARG A 362 9.12 33.08 -7.15
N TRP A 363 8.17 32.18 -6.85
CA TRP A 363 8.22 31.32 -5.68
C TRP A 363 9.38 30.31 -5.79
N GLU A 364 9.53 29.63 -6.94
CA GLU A 364 10.59 28.65 -7.17
C GLU A 364 11.98 29.26 -7.07
N ARG A 365 12.19 30.44 -7.67
CA ARG A 365 13.47 31.17 -7.53
C ARG A 365 13.77 31.52 -6.09
N HIS A 366 12.78 31.94 -5.33
CA HIS A 366 12.96 32.27 -3.92
C HIS A 366 13.29 31.02 -3.08
N GLN A 367 12.59 29.93 -3.31
CA GLN A 367 12.87 28.66 -2.66
C GLN A 367 14.28 28.12 -3.02
N GLN A 368 14.73 28.35 -4.25
CA GLN A 368 16.10 27.99 -4.64
C GLN A 368 17.13 28.80 -3.85
N GLN A 369 16.91 30.08 -3.64
CA GLN A 369 17.80 30.92 -2.82
C GLN A 369 17.87 30.43 -1.36
N ILE A 370 16.74 30.01 -0.78
CA ILE A 370 16.68 29.42 0.56
C ILE A 370 17.54 28.13 0.60
N ARG A 371 17.31 27.22 -0.35
CA ARG A 371 18.08 25.94 -0.43
C ARG A 371 19.59 26.19 -0.59
N ASP A 372 19.97 27.13 -1.45
CA ASP A 372 21.38 27.47 -1.66
C ASP A 372 22.01 28.00 -0.38
N LYS A 373 21.26 28.78 0.41
CA LYS A 373 21.71 29.31 1.69
C LYS A 373 21.81 28.20 2.76
N GLU A 374 20.81 27.31 2.85
CA GLU A 374 20.85 26.14 3.76
C GLU A 374 22.02 25.22 3.42
N LYS A 375 22.29 25.00 2.14
CA LYS A 375 23.44 24.25 1.66
C LYS A 375 24.76 24.91 2.06
N ALA A 376 24.87 26.23 1.88
CA ALA A 376 26.06 26.98 2.27
C ALA A 376 26.34 26.89 3.79
N ILE A 377 25.29 26.95 4.62
CA ILE A 377 25.41 26.76 6.07
C ILE A 377 25.89 25.34 6.40
N LYS A 378 25.30 24.32 5.76
CA LYS A 378 25.71 22.94 5.96
C LYS A 378 27.17 22.70 5.57
N GLU A 379 27.57 23.14 4.38
CA GLU A 379 28.97 23.02 3.92
C GLU A 379 29.94 23.78 4.83
N TRP A 380 29.54 24.93 5.35
CA TRP A 380 30.33 25.67 6.33
C TRP A 380 30.50 24.88 7.63
N LEU A 381 29.42 24.34 8.19
CA LEU A 381 29.44 23.54 9.40
C LEU A 381 30.32 22.30 9.24
N GLU A 382 30.14 21.53 8.15
CA GLU A 382 30.96 20.36 7.85
C GLU A 382 32.46 20.70 7.79
N LYS A 383 32.78 21.75 7.05
CA LYS A 383 34.20 22.21 6.93
C LYS A 383 34.78 22.65 8.26
N LYS A 384 34.06 23.43 9.06
CA LYS A 384 34.52 23.91 10.34
C LYS A 384 34.63 22.82 11.38
N GLN A 385 33.69 21.86 11.37
CA GLN A 385 33.72 20.66 12.20
C GLN A 385 34.94 19.81 11.88
N GLU A 386 35.22 19.60 10.60
CA GLU A 386 36.40 18.88 10.15
C GLU A 386 37.69 19.52 10.65
N GLN A 387 37.84 20.84 10.48
CA GLN A 387 38.99 21.62 10.94
C GLN A 387 39.16 21.54 12.47
N ALA A 388 38.06 21.67 13.21
CA ALA A 388 38.08 21.61 14.67
C ALA A 388 38.45 20.20 15.18
N GLN A 389 37.97 19.15 14.55
CA GLN A 389 38.34 17.78 14.87
C GLN A 389 39.82 17.46 14.51
N ASP A 390 40.33 17.97 13.38
CA ASP A 390 41.75 17.85 13.03
C ASP A 390 42.63 18.50 14.07
N LEU A 391 42.25 19.69 14.53
CA LEU A 391 42.97 20.40 15.61
C LEU A 391 42.89 19.64 16.93
N ALA A 392 41.71 19.12 17.29
CA ALA A 392 41.53 18.34 18.52
C ALA A 392 42.39 17.05 18.49
N ALA A 393 42.39 16.33 17.37
CA ALA A 393 43.21 15.14 17.18
C ALA A 393 44.73 15.45 17.25
N SER A 394 45.17 16.54 16.63
CA SER A 394 46.59 16.95 16.66
C SER A 394 47.09 17.41 18.04
N ARG A 395 46.17 17.79 18.94
CA ARG A 395 46.51 18.17 20.33
C ARG A 395 46.14 17.09 21.35
N LEU A 396 45.84 15.89 20.91
CA LEU A 396 45.36 14.83 21.79
C LEU A 396 46.36 14.47 22.88
N ALA A 397 47.64 14.34 22.56
CA ALA A 397 48.69 14.04 23.54
C ALA A 397 48.78 15.09 24.67
N GLU A 398 48.66 16.36 24.34
CA GLU A 398 48.60 17.45 25.32
C GLU A 398 47.31 17.37 26.18
N THR A 399 46.17 17.09 25.53
CA THR A 399 44.86 16.93 26.19
C THR A 399 44.91 15.79 27.22
N ILE A 400 45.49 14.63 26.85
CA ILE A 400 45.65 13.48 27.74
C ILE A 400 46.56 13.84 28.93
N ARG A 401 47.74 14.46 28.68
CA ARG A 401 48.67 14.81 29.73
C ARG A 401 48.10 15.82 30.74
N ARG A 402 47.24 16.72 30.30
CA ARG A 402 46.56 17.68 31.17
C ARG A 402 45.42 17.09 31.98
N GLY A 403 45.07 15.81 31.75
CA GLY A 403 43.98 15.14 32.45
C GLY A 403 42.60 15.70 32.12
N ASP A 404 42.34 15.98 30.84
CA ASP A 404 41.05 16.49 30.38
C ASP A 404 39.91 15.59 30.91
N PRO A 405 38.85 16.18 31.56
CA PRO A 405 37.80 15.40 32.19
C PRO A 405 36.99 14.53 31.20
N LYS A 406 36.81 14.97 29.97
CA LYS A 406 36.07 14.19 28.94
C LYS A 406 36.87 12.96 28.52
N TRP A 407 38.17 13.14 28.32
CA TRP A 407 39.06 12.05 27.97
C TRP A 407 39.22 11.05 29.11
N THR A 408 39.40 11.54 30.34
CA THR A 408 39.47 10.71 31.55
C THR A 408 38.18 9.89 31.74
N ALA A 409 37.03 10.54 31.58
CA ALA A 409 35.75 9.87 31.68
C ALA A 409 35.55 8.81 30.57
N TYR A 410 36.02 9.11 29.36
CA TYR A 410 35.97 8.15 28.25
C TYR A 410 36.84 6.91 28.55
N LEU A 411 38.06 7.07 29.00
CA LEU A 411 38.93 5.96 29.34
C LEU A 411 38.45 5.13 30.52
N ALA A 412 37.69 5.73 31.43
CA ALA A 412 37.13 5.06 32.61
C ALA A 412 35.81 4.30 32.32
N ARG A 413 35.20 4.42 31.13
CA ARG A 413 33.97 3.76 30.79
C ARG A 413 34.12 2.24 30.75
N PRO A 414 33.33 1.46 31.53
CA PRO A 414 33.45 0.00 31.57
C PRO A 414 32.85 -0.68 30.34
N ASP A 415 31.92 0.00 29.66
CA ASP A 415 31.14 -0.47 28.49
C ASP A 415 31.81 -0.13 27.15
N ARG A 416 33.09 0.32 27.19
CA ARG A 416 33.85 0.60 25.99
C ARG A 416 34.15 -0.70 25.23
N ASP A 417 33.65 -0.81 24.02
CA ASP A 417 33.80 -2.01 23.16
C ASP A 417 35.25 -2.19 22.70
N GLN A 418 36.03 -1.10 22.61
CA GLN A 418 37.37 -1.11 22.08
C GLN A 418 38.38 -0.45 23.04
N ARG A 419 39.46 -1.16 23.33
CA ARG A 419 40.53 -0.71 24.19
C ARG A 419 41.83 -0.45 23.43
N LEU A 420 41.74 -0.11 22.14
CA LEU A 420 42.89 0.10 21.25
C LEU A 420 43.85 1.21 21.77
N LEU A 421 43.37 2.13 22.58
CA LEU A 421 44.15 3.24 23.12
C LEU A 421 44.68 3.01 24.56
N ASP A 422 44.26 1.93 25.25
CA ASP A 422 44.50 1.74 26.70
C ASP A 422 45.97 1.52 27.07
N HIS A 423 46.78 1.03 26.15
CA HIS A 423 48.20 0.70 26.39
C HIS A 423 49.15 1.64 25.66
N LEU A 424 48.63 2.70 25.03
CA LEU A 424 49.41 3.65 24.27
C LEU A 424 49.88 4.84 25.15
N THR A 425 51.07 5.33 24.89
CA THR A 425 51.49 6.64 25.44
C THR A 425 50.60 7.73 24.81
N PRO A 426 50.50 8.93 25.41
CA PRO A 426 49.76 10.04 24.83
C PRO A 426 50.17 10.35 23.38
N GLU A 427 51.44 10.27 23.06
CA GLU A 427 51.99 10.48 21.72
C GLU A 427 51.54 9.39 20.74
N GLN A 428 51.67 8.13 21.15
CA GLN A 428 51.23 6.99 20.35
C GLN A 428 49.70 7.01 20.13
N ALA A 429 48.90 7.40 21.12
CA ALA A 429 47.49 7.56 21.00
C ALA A 429 47.14 8.67 20.00
N GLN A 430 47.84 9.80 20.03
CA GLN A 430 47.65 10.87 19.06
C GLN A 430 48.00 10.42 17.63
N GLU A 431 49.15 9.77 17.45
CA GLU A 431 49.57 9.25 16.14
C GLU A 431 48.56 8.27 15.59
N PHE A 432 48.08 7.31 16.38
CA PHE A 432 47.07 6.34 16.00
C PHE A 432 45.73 7.01 15.60
N VAL A 433 45.27 8.02 16.34
CA VAL A 433 44.03 8.75 16.04
C VAL A 433 44.18 9.57 14.76
N LEU A 434 45.36 10.16 14.50
CA LEU A 434 45.64 10.86 13.25
C LEU A 434 45.64 9.90 12.04
N GLU A 435 46.26 8.71 12.18
CA GLU A 435 46.20 7.66 11.15
C GLU A 435 44.77 7.19 10.87
N LEU A 436 44.01 6.91 11.93
CA LEU A 436 42.61 6.51 11.82
C LEU A 436 41.78 7.56 11.06
N ARG A 437 42.04 8.84 11.33
CA ARG A 437 41.38 9.96 10.69
C ARG A 437 41.79 10.09 9.21
N ALA A 438 43.04 9.91 8.89
CA ALA A 438 43.55 9.92 7.52
C ALA A 438 42.95 8.75 6.70
N GLU A 439 42.94 7.55 7.28
CA GLU A 439 42.30 6.38 6.65
C GLU A 439 40.80 6.62 6.39
N LYS A 440 40.06 7.15 7.37
CA LYS A 440 38.64 7.44 7.20
C LYS A 440 38.40 8.47 6.10
N LYS A 441 39.19 9.55 6.04
CA LYS A 441 39.11 10.55 4.96
C LYS A 441 39.36 9.93 3.59
N GLN A 442 40.34 9.06 3.48
CA GLN A 442 40.63 8.36 2.23
C GLN A 442 39.45 7.47 1.80
N LEU A 443 38.91 6.69 2.75
CA LEU A 443 37.73 5.83 2.48
C LEU A 443 36.47 6.62 2.09
N ASP A 444 36.23 7.77 2.73
CA ASP A 444 35.12 8.66 2.39
C ASP A 444 35.29 9.25 0.98
N GLU A 445 36.50 9.63 0.60
CA GLU A 445 36.82 10.12 -0.73
C GLU A 445 36.70 9.01 -1.79
N GLU A 446 37.20 7.79 -1.51
CA GLU A 446 36.98 6.62 -2.37
C GLU A 446 35.48 6.35 -2.59
N LYS A 447 34.70 6.43 -1.51
CA LYS A 447 33.23 6.29 -1.57
C LYS A 447 32.58 7.40 -2.41
N ARG A 448 32.97 8.65 -2.21
CA ARG A 448 32.47 9.79 -2.97
C ARG A 448 32.74 9.63 -4.47
N LEU A 449 33.96 9.29 -4.83
CA LEU A 449 34.36 9.06 -6.22
C LEU A 449 33.63 7.85 -6.84
N ALA A 450 33.47 6.77 -6.09
CA ALA A 450 32.75 5.59 -6.54
C ALA A 450 31.26 5.90 -6.77
N VAL A 451 30.63 6.67 -5.87
CA VAL A 451 29.26 7.17 -6.04
C VAL A 451 29.15 8.07 -7.26
N GLU A 452 30.09 8.98 -7.49
CA GLU A 452 30.09 9.84 -8.68
C GLU A 452 30.22 9.05 -9.97
N ARG A 453 31.09 8.04 -10.02
CA ARG A 453 31.24 7.15 -11.18
C ARG A 453 30.01 6.30 -11.44
N SER A 454 29.28 5.92 -10.39
CA SER A 454 28.06 5.11 -10.48
C SER A 454 26.84 5.93 -10.90
N ARG A 455 26.90 7.27 -10.83
CA ARG A 455 25.78 8.12 -11.26
C ARG A 455 25.61 8.03 -12.78
N PRO A 456 24.41 7.67 -13.28
CA PRO A 456 24.11 7.87 -14.68
C PRO A 456 24.22 9.37 -15.01
N PRO A 457 24.63 9.74 -16.23
CA PRO A 457 25.06 11.11 -16.57
C PRO A 457 24.04 12.24 -16.42
N LYS A 458 22.84 12.00 -15.90
CA LYS A 458 21.82 13.01 -15.54
C LYS A 458 20.77 12.37 -14.62
N THR A 459 21.05 12.18 -13.35
CA THR A 459 20.00 12.03 -12.35
C THR A 459 19.76 13.37 -11.71
N SER A 460 18.70 14.05 -12.12
CA SER A 460 18.19 15.20 -11.39
C SER A 460 17.51 14.67 -10.13
N LYS A 461 18.07 14.92 -8.97
CA LYS A 461 17.28 14.90 -7.74
C LYS A 461 16.18 15.93 -7.93
N THR A 462 14.94 15.48 -8.12
CA THR A 462 13.80 16.40 -8.16
C THR A 462 13.39 16.64 -6.71
N ARG A 463 13.78 17.77 -6.15
CA ARG A 463 13.20 18.23 -4.89
C ARG A 463 11.84 18.83 -5.20
N LEU A 464 10.81 18.28 -4.57
CA LEU A 464 9.44 18.77 -4.71
C LEU A 464 9.28 20.11 -4.00
N PRO A 465 8.31 20.94 -4.41
CA PRO A 465 8.00 22.20 -3.74
C PRO A 465 7.70 22.05 -2.24
N ASN A 466 7.15 20.91 -1.82
CA ASN A 466 6.92 20.56 -0.42
C ASN A 466 8.18 20.13 0.36
N GLY A 467 9.36 20.16 -0.27
CA GLY A 467 10.63 19.81 0.37
C GLY A 467 11.06 18.35 0.23
N PHE A 468 10.18 17.45 -0.21
CA PHE A 468 10.53 16.04 -0.43
C PHE A 468 11.48 15.87 -1.61
N GLU A 469 12.42 14.96 -1.47
CA GLU A 469 13.31 14.56 -2.56
C GLU A 469 12.77 13.29 -3.22
N LEU A 470 12.43 13.37 -4.50
CA LEU A 470 12.20 12.19 -5.33
C LEU A 470 13.54 11.58 -5.70
N TYR A 471 13.69 10.31 -5.36
CA TYR A 471 14.81 9.51 -5.81
C TYR A 471 14.38 8.67 -7.00
N ASP A 472 15.22 8.61 -8.04
CA ASP A 472 15.07 7.61 -9.10
C ASP A 472 15.23 6.19 -8.53
N ASP A 473 14.91 5.16 -9.33
CA ASP A 473 15.15 3.75 -8.97
C ASP A 473 16.63 3.45 -8.67
N PHE A 474 17.49 4.41 -8.94
CA PHE A 474 18.90 4.38 -8.68
C PHE A 474 19.22 5.08 -7.34
N CYS A 475 19.70 4.34 -6.40
CA CYS A 475 20.28 4.88 -5.16
C CYS A 475 21.77 5.16 -5.39
N PRO A 476 22.18 6.44 -5.51
CA PRO A 476 23.62 6.72 -5.63
C PRO A 476 24.34 6.15 -4.42
N GLY A 477 25.15 5.13 -4.64
CA GLY A 477 25.97 4.51 -3.60
C GLY A 477 25.36 3.31 -2.89
N CYS A 478 24.08 2.90 -3.16
CA CYS A 478 23.55 1.67 -2.58
C CYS A 478 24.22 0.40 -3.12
N ASP A 479 24.66 0.41 -4.38
CA ASP A 479 25.37 -0.69 -5.04
C ASP A 479 26.90 -0.51 -5.02
N VAL A 480 27.38 0.56 -4.42
CA VAL A 480 28.82 0.87 -4.37
C VAL A 480 29.43 0.14 -3.20
N VAL A 481 30.09 -0.98 -3.47
CA VAL A 481 30.90 -1.68 -2.49
C VAL A 481 32.27 -0.99 -2.44
N VAL A 482 32.51 -0.23 -1.39
CA VAL A 482 33.82 0.35 -1.06
C VAL A 482 34.36 -0.27 0.24
N ARG A 483 35.67 -0.21 0.40
CA ARG A 483 36.27 -0.58 1.66
C ARG A 483 35.71 0.30 2.78
N SER A 484 35.57 -0.27 3.96
CA SER A 484 35.19 0.44 5.19
C SER A 484 36.30 0.22 6.22
N LEU A 485 36.32 1.03 7.26
CA LEU A 485 37.16 0.76 8.43
C LEU A 485 36.85 -0.65 8.95
N GLU A 486 37.89 -1.34 9.41
CA GLU A 486 37.70 -2.57 10.19
C GLU A 486 36.82 -2.29 11.40
N ARG A 487 36.05 -3.30 11.85
CA ARG A 487 35.04 -3.16 12.89
C ARG A 487 35.53 -2.39 14.10
N ASP A 488 36.68 -2.76 14.62
CA ASP A 488 37.26 -2.18 15.87
C ASP A 488 37.67 -0.73 15.66
N ARG A 489 38.25 -0.40 14.50
CA ARG A 489 38.58 0.97 14.10
C ARG A 489 37.34 1.81 13.85
N PHE A 490 36.27 1.20 13.32
CA PHE A 490 34.98 1.88 13.13
C PHE A 490 34.30 2.23 14.46
N VAL A 491 34.30 1.31 15.43
CA VAL A 491 33.74 1.58 16.76
C VAL A 491 34.53 2.69 17.46
N LEU A 492 35.86 2.63 17.41
CA LEU A 492 36.69 3.72 17.93
C LEU A 492 36.43 5.05 17.23
N TRP A 493 36.26 5.04 15.91
CA TRP A 493 35.87 6.24 15.16
C TRP A 493 34.56 6.84 15.69
N GLN A 494 33.52 6.01 15.92
CA GLN A 494 32.28 6.46 16.52
C GLN A 494 32.45 7.06 17.91
N ASP A 495 33.24 6.43 18.76
CA ASP A 495 33.51 6.93 20.11
C ASP A 495 34.23 8.29 20.13
N LEU A 496 35.05 8.53 19.12
CA LEU A 496 35.87 9.77 19.08
C LEU A 496 35.16 10.91 18.31
N PHE A 497 34.54 10.64 17.18
CA PHE A 497 34.15 11.67 16.21
C PHE A 497 32.65 11.71 15.90
N ARG A 498 31.83 10.82 16.49
CA ARG A 498 30.39 10.76 16.21
C ARG A 498 29.68 12.06 16.53
N GLU A 499 28.81 12.50 15.61
CA GLU A 499 27.86 13.57 15.85
C GLU A 499 26.80 13.12 16.90
N PRO A 500 26.42 14.02 17.85
CA PRO A 500 25.38 13.70 18.81
C PRO A 500 24.02 13.42 18.12
N ALA A 501 23.33 12.37 18.54
CA ALA A 501 21.97 12.04 18.13
C ALA A 501 21.06 11.98 19.36
N LYS A 502 19.72 11.92 19.14
CA LYS A 502 18.73 11.97 20.22
C LYS A 502 19.01 11.03 21.39
N ASP A 503 19.51 9.82 21.09
CA ASP A 503 19.79 8.78 22.10
C ASP A 503 21.27 8.38 22.17
N GLN A 504 22.17 9.17 21.59
CA GLN A 504 23.58 8.87 21.51
C GLN A 504 24.42 10.12 21.79
N PRO A 505 25.32 10.09 22.79
CA PRO A 505 26.19 11.23 23.09
C PRO A 505 27.19 11.48 21.97
N ALA A 506 27.68 12.71 21.92
CA ALA A 506 28.75 13.10 21.02
C ALA A 506 30.03 12.29 21.30
N GLY A 507 30.83 12.06 20.28
CA GLY A 507 32.17 11.53 20.42
C GLY A 507 33.08 12.48 21.21
N VAL A 508 34.12 11.92 21.81
CA VAL A 508 35.02 12.68 22.75
C VAL A 508 35.68 13.87 22.08
N LEU A 509 36.05 13.74 20.80
CA LEU A 509 36.70 14.79 20.00
C LEU A 509 35.67 15.58 19.14
N TRP A 510 34.37 15.35 19.34
CA TRP A 510 33.34 16.18 18.71
C TRP A 510 33.34 17.58 19.33
N VAL A 511 33.35 18.58 18.47
CA VAL A 511 33.30 19.98 18.90
C VAL A 511 31.89 20.51 18.76
N ALA A 512 31.32 21.00 19.86
CA ALA A 512 29.99 21.59 19.82
C ALA A 512 29.97 22.82 18.88
N GLU A 513 28.91 23.00 18.16
CA GLU A 513 28.76 24.08 17.18
C GLU A 513 29.14 25.47 17.73
N ALA A 514 28.70 25.76 18.95
CA ALA A 514 29.04 27.03 19.62
C ALA A 514 30.54 27.28 19.83
N ASN A 515 31.37 26.22 19.77
CA ASN A 515 32.80 26.27 19.96
C ASN A 515 33.58 26.19 18.64
N LEU A 516 32.91 26.15 17.49
CA LEU A 516 33.56 26.20 16.19
C LEU A 516 34.14 27.59 15.91
N PRO A 517 35.24 27.68 15.15
CA PRO A 517 35.82 29.00 14.81
C PRO A 517 34.88 29.79 13.86
N ASP A 518 35.08 31.10 13.80
CA ASP A 518 34.40 32.02 12.87
C ASP A 518 32.85 32.10 13.06
N GLN A 519 32.37 32.08 14.30
CA GLN A 519 30.93 32.18 14.63
C GLN A 519 30.23 33.39 14.00
N HIS A 520 30.94 34.48 13.73
CA HIS A 520 30.37 35.65 13.03
C HIS A 520 29.89 35.32 11.63
N GLU A 521 30.60 34.49 10.90
CA GLU A 521 30.21 34.07 9.56
C GLU A 521 28.96 33.15 9.60
N LEU A 522 28.90 32.22 10.54
CA LEU A 522 27.71 31.38 10.75
C LEU A 522 26.48 32.25 11.09
N ALA A 523 26.67 33.20 12.01
CA ALA A 523 25.60 34.11 12.40
C ALA A 523 25.09 34.94 11.19
N ARG A 524 26.02 35.41 10.34
CA ARG A 524 25.68 36.13 9.10
C ARG A 524 24.87 35.25 8.14
N LEU A 525 25.34 34.02 7.89
CA LEU A 525 24.65 33.08 6.99
C LEU A 525 23.24 32.74 7.50
N ARG A 526 23.10 32.53 8.79
CA ARG A 526 21.80 32.27 9.42
C ARG A 526 20.86 33.47 9.36
N HIS A 527 21.38 34.68 9.62
CA HIS A 527 20.60 35.89 9.51
C HIS A 527 20.07 36.11 8.08
N GLU A 528 20.93 35.89 7.08
CA GLU A 528 20.52 35.95 5.66
C GLU A 528 19.46 34.90 5.31
N LEU A 529 19.57 33.69 5.85
CA LEU A 529 18.55 32.64 5.69
C LEU A 529 17.23 33.04 6.32
N GLU A 530 17.22 33.58 7.53
CA GLU A 530 16.01 34.06 8.20
C GLU A 530 15.36 35.23 7.45
N GLN A 531 16.15 36.16 6.89
CA GLN A 531 15.62 37.21 6.02
C GLN A 531 14.97 36.65 4.77
N LEU A 532 15.59 35.65 4.12
CA LEU A 532 14.99 34.98 2.98
C LEU A 532 13.69 34.29 3.37
N LYS A 533 13.65 33.58 4.48
CA LYS A 533 12.41 32.92 4.95
C LYS A 533 11.31 33.93 5.28
N ALA A 534 11.64 35.04 5.90
CA ALA A 534 10.69 36.08 6.25
C ALA A 534 10.11 36.84 5.05
N THR A 535 10.84 36.91 3.94
CA THR A 535 10.43 37.55 2.69
C THR A 535 9.85 36.58 1.65
N ALA A 536 9.67 35.31 2.02
CA ALA A 536 9.18 34.27 1.12
C ALA A 536 7.78 34.64 0.61
N PRO A 537 7.54 34.59 -0.72
CA PRO A 537 6.19 34.76 -1.26
C PRO A 537 5.30 33.62 -0.73
N PRO A 538 3.98 33.81 -0.58
CA PRO A 538 3.08 32.78 -0.15
C PRO A 538 3.12 31.60 -1.14
N PRO A 539 2.98 30.37 -0.66
CA PRO A 539 2.91 29.20 -1.51
C PRO A 539 1.68 29.28 -2.42
N TYR A 540 1.84 28.85 -3.66
CA TYR A 540 0.73 28.79 -4.62
C TYR A 540 -0.04 27.45 -4.49
N PRO A 541 -1.34 27.44 -4.83
CA PRO A 541 -2.11 26.22 -4.86
C PRO A 541 -1.69 25.32 -6.03
N PHE A 542 -1.71 24.00 -5.80
CA PHE A 542 -1.35 23.01 -6.82
C PHE A 542 -2.20 21.72 -6.67
N LEU A 543 -2.17 20.88 -7.70
CA LEU A 543 -2.77 19.55 -7.67
C LEU A 543 -1.67 18.50 -7.44
N HIS A 544 -1.95 17.56 -6.55
CA HIS A 544 -1.15 16.35 -6.44
C HIS A 544 -1.48 15.41 -7.60
N GLY A 545 -0.48 14.93 -8.31
CA GLY A 545 -0.69 14.04 -9.43
C GLY A 545 0.58 13.30 -9.82
N VAL A 546 0.58 12.77 -11.02
CA VAL A 546 1.69 12.07 -11.63
C VAL A 546 1.87 12.48 -13.08
N ALA A 547 3.09 12.37 -13.57
CA ALA A 547 3.42 12.54 -14.98
C ALA A 547 4.33 11.40 -15.47
N ASP A 548 4.49 11.27 -16.78
CA ASP A 548 5.47 10.38 -17.34
C ASP A 548 6.88 10.93 -17.12
N LYS A 549 7.82 10.07 -16.79
CA LYS A 549 9.23 10.43 -16.78
C LYS A 549 9.71 10.80 -18.20
N GLU A 550 10.69 11.68 -18.29
CA GLU A 550 11.31 12.05 -19.57
C GLU A 550 11.87 10.81 -20.28
N ARG A 551 12.45 9.88 -19.52
CA ARG A 551 12.94 8.59 -20.00
C ARG A 551 12.14 7.47 -19.38
N VAL A 552 11.35 6.81 -20.22
CA VAL A 552 10.60 5.62 -19.84
C VAL A 552 11.48 4.38 -20.02
N SER A 553 11.35 3.42 -19.10
CA SER A 553 12.12 2.17 -19.16
C SER A 553 11.30 0.99 -18.66
N ASN A 554 11.67 -0.19 -19.10
CA ASN A 554 11.15 -1.41 -18.50
C ASN A 554 11.87 -1.68 -17.18
N LEU A 555 11.23 -2.40 -16.29
CA LEU A 555 11.86 -2.87 -15.07
C LEU A 555 12.38 -4.29 -15.22
N ARG A 556 13.38 -4.64 -14.42
CA ARG A 556 13.83 -6.01 -14.26
C ARG A 556 13.07 -6.67 -13.11
N ILE A 557 12.82 -7.96 -13.22
CA ILE A 557 12.17 -8.75 -12.18
C ILE A 557 13.05 -8.75 -10.93
N ALA A 558 12.53 -8.24 -9.81
CA ALA A 558 13.21 -8.35 -8.53
C ALA A 558 13.01 -9.75 -7.96
N LEU A 559 14.08 -10.53 -7.90
CA LEU A 559 14.05 -11.93 -7.46
C LEU A 559 13.57 -12.02 -6.00
N LYS A 560 12.50 -12.76 -5.76
CA LYS A 560 11.80 -12.85 -4.46
C LYS A 560 11.31 -11.48 -3.91
N GLY A 561 11.06 -10.52 -4.80
CA GLY A 561 10.62 -9.18 -4.43
C GLY A 561 11.73 -8.26 -3.91
N ASP A 562 13.00 -8.69 -3.93
CA ASP A 562 14.16 -7.94 -3.46
C ASP A 562 14.64 -6.97 -4.55
N PRO A 563 14.49 -5.64 -4.38
CA PRO A 563 14.85 -4.65 -5.39
C PRO A 563 16.36 -4.55 -5.65
N TYR A 564 17.18 -5.18 -4.82
CA TYR A 564 18.63 -5.25 -5.00
C TYR A 564 19.09 -6.48 -5.78
N ARG A 565 18.19 -7.44 -6.05
CA ARG A 565 18.49 -8.70 -6.76
C ARG A 565 17.67 -8.80 -8.02
N LEU A 566 18.22 -8.29 -9.12
CA LEU A 566 17.49 -8.14 -10.38
C LEU A 566 17.74 -9.31 -11.32
N GLY A 567 16.65 -9.87 -11.86
CA GLY A 567 16.61 -10.90 -12.89
C GLY A 567 16.51 -10.34 -14.31
N GLU A 568 15.69 -10.97 -15.14
CA GLU A 568 15.43 -10.56 -16.52
C GLU A 568 14.55 -9.31 -16.61
N GLU A 569 14.55 -8.64 -17.76
CA GLU A 569 13.69 -7.50 -18.04
C GLU A 569 12.25 -7.94 -18.30
N ALA A 570 11.29 -7.19 -17.74
CA ALA A 570 9.86 -7.36 -17.99
C ALA A 570 9.34 -6.16 -18.80
N PRO A 571 9.14 -6.32 -20.12
CA PRO A 571 8.58 -5.26 -20.96
C PRO A 571 7.20 -4.81 -20.47
N ARG A 572 6.96 -3.48 -20.50
CA ARG A 572 5.66 -2.88 -20.10
C ARG A 572 4.57 -3.37 -21.03
N ARG A 573 3.56 -4.05 -20.47
CA ARG A 573 2.43 -4.64 -21.17
C ARG A 573 1.27 -4.92 -20.22
N PHE A 574 0.12 -5.27 -20.75
CA PHE A 574 -1.01 -5.73 -19.96
C PHE A 574 -0.83 -7.17 -19.46
N LEU A 575 -1.73 -7.63 -18.58
CA LEU A 575 -1.76 -8.99 -18.05
C LEU A 575 -1.99 -10.02 -19.17
N GLU A 576 -1.14 -11.03 -19.25
CA GLU A 576 -1.20 -12.04 -20.30
C GLU A 576 -2.49 -12.84 -20.31
N VAL A 577 -3.00 -13.20 -19.12
CA VAL A 577 -4.25 -13.97 -19.01
C VAL A 577 -5.47 -13.23 -19.54
N LEU A 578 -5.48 -11.90 -19.46
CA LEU A 578 -6.56 -11.04 -19.94
C LEU A 578 -6.37 -10.57 -21.39
N SER A 579 -5.25 -10.88 -22.00
CA SER A 579 -4.98 -10.58 -23.40
C SER A 579 -5.34 -11.78 -24.28
N PRO A 580 -6.12 -11.61 -25.37
CA PRO A 580 -6.51 -12.74 -26.23
C PRO A 580 -5.31 -13.38 -26.90
N ASP A 581 -4.35 -12.56 -27.31
CA ASP A 581 -3.09 -12.92 -27.94
C ASP A 581 -1.91 -12.50 -27.07
N GLU A 582 -0.70 -12.53 -27.61
CA GLU A 582 0.45 -11.98 -26.92
C GLU A 582 0.24 -10.48 -26.64
N PRO A 583 0.41 -10.02 -25.38
CA PRO A 583 0.13 -8.64 -25.01
C PRO A 583 1.05 -7.66 -25.77
N GLU A 584 0.47 -6.56 -26.27
CA GLU A 584 1.21 -5.48 -26.89
C GLU A 584 2.22 -4.86 -25.89
N ILE A 585 3.46 -4.66 -26.36
CA ILE A 585 4.51 -4.01 -25.58
C ILE A 585 4.43 -2.49 -25.78
N TRP A 586 4.31 -1.77 -24.68
CA TRP A 586 4.21 -0.31 -24.67
C TRP A 586 5.61 0.34 -24.65
N GLN A 587 5.94 1.08 -25.71
CA GLN A 587 7.29 1.59 -25.90
C GLN A 587 7.42 3.12 -25.74
N ARG A 588 6.40 3.89 -26.11
CA ARG A 588 6.55 5.34 -26.32
C ARG A 588 6.40 6.18 -25.05
N ARG A 589 5.49 5.83 -24.16
CA ARG A 589 5.16 6.52 -22.93
C ARG A 589 5.26 5.57 -21.74
N SER A 590 4.90 6.03 -20.55
CA SER A 590 4.85 5.16 -19.38
C SER A 590 3.96 3.92 -19.60
N GLY A 591 2.90 4.04 -20.37
CA GLY A 591 1.87 3.01 -20.57
C GLY A 591 0.62 3.23 -19.72
N ARG A 592 0.46 4.38 -19.01
CA ARG A 592 -0.69 4.65 -18.15
C ARG A 592 -2.01 4.73 -18.91
N LEU A 593 -2.03 5.40 -20.05
CA LEU A 593 -3.23 5.52 -20.88
C LEU A 593 -3.58 4.17 -21.51
N GLU A 594 -2.59 3.49 -22.07
CA GLU A 594 -2.74 2.16 -22.64
C GLU A 594 -3.23 1.15 -21.58
N LEU A 595 -2.76 1.26 -20.33
CA LEU A 595 -3.24 0.46 -19.21
C LEU A 595 -4.71 0.75 -18.91
N ALA A 596 -5.12 2.03 -18.87
CA ALA A 596 -6.51 2.40 -18.66
C ALA A 596 -7.43 1.84 -19.75
N GLU A 597 -7.02 1.95 -21.01
CA GLU A 597 -7.75 1.39 -22.15
C GLU A 597 -7.81 -0.13 -22.11
N ALA A 598 -6.69 -0.80 -21.80
CA ALA A 598 -6.65 -2.25 -21.68
C ALA A 598 -7.58 -2.76 -20.57
N ILE A 599 -7.63 -2.07 -19.42
CA ILE A 599 -8.56 -2.38 -18.33
C ILE A 599 -10.01 -2.25 -18.79
N LEU A 600 -10.38 -1.15 -19.43
CA LEU A 600 -11.76 -0.87 -19.86
C LEU A 600 -12.25 -1.78 -20.99
N LYS A 601 -11.33 -2.32 -21.79
CA LYS A 601 -11.64 -3.36 -22.79
C LYS A 601 -12.03 -4.70 -22.14
N GLN A 602 -11.67 -4.90 -20.84
CA GLN A 602 -11.99 -6.15 -20.16
C GLN A 602 -13.43 -6.16 -19.63
N PRO A 603 -14.20 -7.21 -19.94
CA PRO A 603 -15.52 -7.42 -19.33
C PRO A 603 -15.50 -7.37 -17.80
N LEU A 604 -14.40 -7.76 -17.24
CA LEU A 604 -14.15 -7.77 -15.79
C LEU A 604 -14.28 -6.38 -15.15
N ALA A 605 -13.82 -5.32 -15.82
CA ALA A 605 -13.96 -3.95 -15.30
C ALA A 605 -15.44 -3.54 -15.12
N ALA A 606 -16.29 -3.85 -16.10
CA ALA A 606 -17.72 -3.58 -15.99
C ALA A 606 -18.39 -4.44 -14.90
N ARG A 607 -18.01 -5.73 -14.77
CA ARG A 607 -18.50 -6.61 -13.70
C ARG A 607 -18.14 -6.08 -12.31
N VAL A 608 -16.92 -5.64 -12.12
CA VAL A 608 -16.45 -5.08 -10.84
C VAL A 608 -17.19 -3.79 -10.49
N ALA A 609 -17.33 -2.87 -11.46
CA ALA A 609 -18.07 -1.61 -11.27
C ALA A 609 -19.54 -1.86 -10.95
N ALA A 610 -20.23 -2.69 -11.73
CA ALA A 610 -21.63 -3.03 -11.51
C ALA A 610 -21.86 -3.75 -10.18
N ASN A 611 -20.95 -4.67 -9.79
CA ASN A 611 -21.03 -5.36 -8.51
C ASN A 611 -20.87 -4.41 -7.31
N ARG A 612 -19.99 -3.40 -7.40
CA ARG A 612 -19.85 -2.38 -6.35
C ARG A 612 -21.06 -1.48 -6.25
N ILE A 613 -21.61 -1.03 -7.39
CA ILE A 613 -22.85 -0.25 -7.39
C ILE A 613 -23.96 -1.05 -6.70
N TRP A 614 -24.13 -2.31 -7.06
CA TRP A 614 -25.10 -3.22 -6.42
C TRP A 614 -24.82 -3.37 -4.93
N MET A 615 -23.56 -3.61 -4.55
CA MET A 615 -23.17 -3.78 -3.15
C MET A 615 -23.51 -2.56 -2.29
N HIS A 616 -23.31 -1.36 -2.79
CA HIS A 616 -23.61 -0.13 -2.05
C HIS A 616 -25.11 0.09 -1.87
N LEU A 617 -25.93 -0.37 -2.80
CA LEU A 617 -27.41 -0.30 -2.71
C LEU A 617 -28.00 -1.42 -1.85
N PHE A 618 -27.49 -2.64 -1.94
CA PHE A 618 -28.04 -3.81 -1.23
C PHE A 618 -27.28 -4.22 0.03
N GLY A 619 -26.10 -3.66 0.28
CA GLY A 619 -25.24 -3.99 1.42
C GLY A 619 -24.42 -5.26 1.23
N ARG A 620 -24.61 -5.99 0.11
CA ARG A 620 -23.81 -7.14 -0.30
C ARG A 620 -23.71 -7.15 -1.83
N GLY A 621 -22.53 -7.49 -2.34
CA GLY A 621 -22.34 -7.70 -3.78
C GLY A 621 -22.94 -9.02 -4.26
N ILE A 622 -23.24 -9.12 -5.56
CA ILE A 622 -23.56 -10.38 -6.23
C ILE A 622 -22.35 -11.32 -6.13
N VAL A 623 -21.14 -10.77 -6.24
CA VAL A 623 -19.89 -11.37 -5.82
C VAL A 623 -19.56 -10.80 -4.44
N GLY A 624 -19.54 -11.64 -3.41
CA GLY A 624 -19.35 -11.22 -2.01
C GLY A 624 -17.94 -10.73 -1.71
N SER A 625 -16.94 -11.04 -2.56
CA SER A 625 -15.56 -10.55 -2.50
C SER A 625 -15.32 -9.43 -3.53
N PRO A 626 -15.72 -8.16 -3.28
CA PRO A 626 -15.77 -7.10 -4.29
C PRO A 626 -14.41 -6.66 -4.84
N SER A 627 -13.33 -7.05 -4.18
CA SER A 627 -11.94 -6.77 -4.57
C SER A 627 -11.17 -8.02 -4.98
N ASN A 628 -11.87 -9.18 -5.11
CA ASN A 628 -11.26 -10.43 -5.55
C ASN A 628 -12.27 -11.24 -6.40
N PHE A 629 -12.10 -11.17 -7.72
CA PHE A 629 -12.82 -11.93 -8.75
C PHE A 629 -11.97 -13.09 -9.30
N GLY A 630 -10.76 -13.26 -8.76
CA GLY A 630 -9.87 -14.36 -9.06
C GLY A 630 -10.37 -15.71 -8.53
N ARG A 631 -9.53 -16.74 -8.66
CA ARG A 631 -9.90 -18.12 -8.30
C ARG A 631 -10.16 -18.33 -6.81
N PHE A 632 -9.60 -17.48 -5.96
CA PHE A 632 -9.82 -17.52 -4.51
C PHE A 632 -10.99 -16.63 -4.06
N GLY A 633 -11.56 -15.83 -4.96
CA GLY A 633 -12.75 -15.01 -4.70
C GLY A 633 -14.05 -15.82 -4.72
N GLU A 634 -15.11 -15.23 -4.17
CA GLU A 634 -16.45 -15.82 -4.21
C GLU A 634 -16.98 -15.85 -5.66
N ARG A 635 -17.75 -16.89 -5.98
CA ARG A 635 -18.50 -16.92 -7.24
C ARG A 635 -19.75 -16.06 -7.12
N PRO A 636 -20.26 -15.48 -8.23
CA PRO A 636 -21.49 -14.71 -8.20
C PRO A 636 -22.67 -15.57 -7.76
N SER A 637 -23.47 -15.06 -6.81
CA SER A 637 -24.68 -15.72 -6.33
C SER A 637 -25.78 -15.79 -7.41
N ASN A 638 -25.76 -14.84 -8.35
CA ASN A 638 -26.62 -14.80 -9.53
C ASN A 638 -25.80 -14.35 -10.75
N PRO A 639 -25.11 -15.29 -11.44
CA PRO A 639 -24.28 -14.95 -12.61
C PRO A 639 -25.05 -14.19 -13.71
N PRO A 640 -26.27 -14.59 -14.15
CA PRO A 640 -26.99 -13.84 -15.15
C PRO A 640 -27.28 -12.38 -14.76
N LEU A 641 -27.58 -12.11 -13.50
CA LEU A 641 -27.82 -10.75 -13.02
C LEU A 641 -26.54 -9.89 -13.12
N LEU A 642 -25.38 -10.45 -12.76
CA LEU A 642 -24.11 -9.73 -12.87
C LEU A 642 -23.77 -9.40 -14.34
N GLU A 643 -23.94 -10.37 -15.25
CA GLU A 643 -23.74 -10.17 -16.68
C GLU A 643 -24.68 -9.09 -17.24
N TYR A 644 -25.95 -9.12 -16.84
CA TYR A 644 -26.92 -8.11 -17.21
C TYR A 644 -26.49 -6.71 -16.79
N LEU A 645 -26.16 -6.52 -15.50
CA LEU A 645 -25.79 -5.21 -14.97
C LEU A 645 -24.48 -4.68 -15.60
N ALA A 646 -23.50 -5.55 -15.82
CA ALA A 646 -22.24 -5.18 -16.48
C ALA A 646 -22.49 -4.74 -17.93
N ALA A 647 -23.29 -5.48 -18.69
CA ALA A 647 -23.67 -5.11 -20.06
C ALA A 647 -24.49 -3.80 -20.08
N ARG A 648 -25.43 -3.64 -19.14
CA ARG A 648 -26.24 -2.42 -19.03
C ARG A 648 -25.39 -1.18 -18.75
N LEU A 649 -24.39 -1.28 -17.87
CA LEU A 649 -23.49 -0.16 -17.61
C LEU A 649 -22.81 0.33 -18.89
N ILE A 650 -22.34 -0.59 -19.73
CA ILE A 650 -21.73 -0.24 -21.03
C ILE A 650 -22.78 0.37 -21.98
N GLU A 651 -23.96 -0.25 -22.12
CA GLU A 651 -25.05 0.24 -22.98
C GLU A 651 -25.57 1.63 -22.56
N LEU A 652 -25.52 1.94 -21.29
CA LEU A 652 -25.83 3.26 -20.74
C LEU A 652 -24.67 4.26 -20.86
N ASN A 653 -23.73 4.02 -21.78
CA ASN A 653 -22.53 4.85 -21.96
C ASN A 653 -21.76 5.06 -20.65
N TRP A 654 -21.64 4.01 -19.85
CA TRP A 654 -20.95 4.03 -18.57
C TRP A 654 -21.52 5.02 -17.53
N SER A 655 -22.79 5.44 -17.66
CA SER A 655 -23.49 6.29 -16.70
C SER A 655 -23.77 5.53 -15.40
N ILE A 656 -23.15 5.96 -14.32
CA ILE A 656 -23.39 5.40 -12.98
C ILE A 656 -24.80 5.75 -12.51
N LYS A 657 -25.26 6.99 -12.73
CA LYS A 657 -26.61 7.43 -12.31
C LYS A 657 -27.69 6.67 -13.04
N ALA A 658 -27.53 6.43 -14.33
CA ALA A 658 -28.52 5.69 -15.12
C ALA A 658 -28.65 4.23 -14.65
N LEU A 659 -27.52 3.55 -14.34
CA LEU A 659 -27.55 2.19 -13.80
C LEU A 659 -28.17 2.16 -12.40
N ILE A 660 -27.81 3.11 -11.52
CA ILE A 660 -28.43 3.24 -10.20
C ILE A 660 -29.94 3.44 -10.32
N ARG A 661 -30.37 4.33 -11.22
CA ARG A 661 -31.77 4.57 -11.48
C ARG A 661 -32.53 3.29 -11.86
N GLU A 662 -31.99 2.50 -12.78
CA GLU A 662 -32.57 1.22 -13.18
C GLU A 662 -32.67 0.25 -12.00
N ILE A 663 -31.63 0.16 -11.18
CA ILE A 663 -31.60 -0.72 -10.00
C ILE A 663 -32.65 -0.30 -8.95
N VAL A 664 -32.73 0.98 -8.59
CA VAL A 664 -33.61 1.42 -7.50
C VAL A 664 -35.10 1.46 -7.90
N LEU A 665 -35.38 1.47 -9.20
CA LEU A 665 -36.74 1.34 -9.72
C LEU A 665 -37.20 -0.12 -9.87
N SER A 666 -36.32 -1.12 -9.67
CA SER A 666 -36.68 -2.53 -9.71
C SER A 666 -37.50 -2.95 -8.49
N ASP A 667 -38.40 -3.91 -8.66
CA ASP A 667 -39.16 -4.51 -7.55
C ASP A 667 -38.23 -5.14 -6.53
N THR A 668 -37.10 -5.66 -6.98
CA THR A 668 -36.07 -6.27 -6.14
C THR A 668 -35.49 -5.28 -5.11
N TYR A 669 -35.22 -4.03 -5.48
CA TYR A 669 -34.79 -3.00 -4.55
C TYR A 669 -35.90 -2.52 -3.61
N GLN A 670 -37.16 -2.50 -4.12
CA GLN A 670 -38.31 -1.98 -3.38
C GLN A 670 -38.86 -2.96 -2.33
N ARG A 671 -38.33 -4.17 -2.21
CA ARG A 671 -38.77 -5.15 -1.20
C ARG A 671 -38.57 -4.63 0.23
N SER A 672 -39.46 -5.07 1.12
CA SER A 672 -39.32 -4.83 2.56
C SER A 672 -38.14 -5.65 3.16
N SER A 673 -37.77 -5.32 4.38
CA SER A 673 -36.81 -6.13 5.17
C SER A 673 -37.52 -7.19 6.03
N SER A 674 -38.79 -7.47 5.76
CA SER A 674 -39.60 -8.45 6.50
C SER A 674 -39.04 -9.85 6.33
N ARG A 675 -39.15 -10.64 7.39
CA ARG A 675 -38.73 -12.04 7.40
C ARG A 675 -39.77 -12.89 6.68
N VAL A 676 -39.31 -13.81 5.84
CA VAL A 676 -40.11 -14.88 5.24
C VAL A 676 -39.46 -16.18 5.69
N ALA A 677 -40.14 -16.88 6.61
CA ALA A 677 -39.54 -18.01 7.32
C ALA A 677 -39.02 -19.13 6.38
N SER A 678 -39.75 -19.41 5.30
CA SER A 678 -39.33 -20.41 4.31
C SER A 678 -38.07 -20.00 3.57
N SER A 679 -37.90 -18.73 3.22
CA SER A 679 -36.72 -18.24 2.53
C SER A 679 -35.52 -18.07 3.48
N GLU A 680 -35.76 -17.71 4.73
CA GLU A 680 -34.74 -17.58 5.74
C GLU A 680 -34.13 -18.95 6.10
N ALA A 681 -34.94 -20.03 6.08
CA ALA A 681 -34.44 -21.39 6.27
C ALA A 681 -33.47 -21.86 5.14
N ILE A 682 -33.66 -21.34 3.91
CA ILE A 682 -32.85 -21.69 2.74
C ILE A 682 -31.65 -20.76 2.60
N ASP A 683 -31.86 -19.44 2.77
CA ASP A 683 -30.88 -18.38 2.56
C ASP A 683 -30.91 -17.35 3.69
N ALA A 684 -30.44 -17.74 4.87
CA ALA A 684 -30.43 -16.91 6.05
C ALA A 684 -29.65 -15.60 5.86
N GLU A 685 -28.55 -15.65 5.11
CA GLU A 685 -27.67 -14.51 4.80
C GLU A 685 -28.23 -13.58 3.69
N ASN A 686 -29.36 -13.94 3.10
CA ASN A 686 -29.95 -13.18 1.99
C ASN A 686 -28.99 -12.95 0.81
N LYS A 687 -28.20 -13.98 0.46
CA LYS A 687 -27.27 -13.94 -0.68
C LYS A 687 -27.98 -13.76 -2.02
N HIS A 688 -29.28 -14.14 -2.08
CA HIS A 688 -30.08 -14.09 -3.28
C HIS A 688 -31.12 -12.96 -3.26
N PHE A 689 -31.01 -11.99 -2.34
CA PHE A 689 -31.80 -10.74 -2.32
C PHE A 689 -33.33 -10.96 -2.29
N TRP A 690 -33.80 -11.98 -1.56
CA TRP A 690 -35.24 -12.21 -1.40
C TRP A 690 -35.94 -11.19 -0.49
N ARG A 691 -35.18 -10.39 0.29
CA ARG A 691 -35.64 -9.23 1.06
C ARG A 691 -34.59 -8.10 0.99
N ALA A 692 -34.94 -6.91 1.46
CA ALA A 692 -33.95 -5.88 1.69
C ALA A 692 -33.09 -6.21 2.92
N ASN A 693 -31.79 -5.94 2.83
CA ASN A 693 -30.87 -6.07 3.96
C ASN A 693 -31.06 -4.91 4.94
N ARG A 694 -31.05 -5.21 6.25
CA ARG A 694 -30.95 -4.19 7.28
C ARG A 694 -29.50 -3.79 7.40
N ARG A 695 -29.22 -2.49 7.23
CA ARG A 695 -27.89 -1.92 7.31
C ARG A 695 -27.87 -0.84 8.40
N ARG A 696 -26.76 -0.75 9.13
CA ARG A 696 -26.50 0.43 9.96
C ARG A 696 -26.09 1.58 9.04
N LEU A 697 -26.41 2.80 9.44
CA LEU A 697 -25.81 3.98 8.83
C LEU A 697 -24.29 3.99 9.14
N ASP A 698 -23.50 4.43 8.19
CA ASP A 698 -22.09 4.76 8.47
C ASP A 698 -22.01 5.98 9.40
N ALA A 699 -20.83 6.23 9.94
CA ALA A 699 -20.63 7.26 10.95
C ALA A 699 -20.98 8.66 10.41
N GLU A 700 -20.61 8.93 9.17
CA GLU A 700 -20.86 10.19 8.49
C GLU A 700 -22.36 10.42 8.29
N ALA A 701 -23.09 9.45 7.73
CA ALA A 701 -24.53 9.57 7.52
C ALA A 701 -25.31 9.63 8.84
N LEU A 702 -24.86 8.95 9.90
CA LEU A 702 -25.45 9.03 11.22
C LEU A 702 -25.27 10.43 11.83
N ARG A 703 -24.04 10.97 11.80
CA ARG A 703 -23.73 12.31 12.28
C ARG A 703 -24.57 13.36 11.54
N ASP A 704 -24.56 13.29 10.22
CA ASP A 704 -25.29 14.25 9.37
C ASP A 704 -26.80 14.16 9.57
N ALA A 705 -27.34 12.94 9.80
CA ALA A 705 -28.76 12.75 10.15
C ALA A 705 -29.13 13.41 11.49
N LEU A 706 -28.25 13.33 12.49
CA LEU A 706 -28.45 13.99 13.79
C LEU A 706 -28.40 15.52 13.65
N LEU A 707 -27.44 16.03 12.88
CA LEU A 707 -27.32 17.47 12.60
C LEU A 707 -28.51 17.99 11.79
N ALA A 708 -28.97 17.22 10.78
CA ALA A 708 -30.15 17.57 10.01
C ALA A 708 -31.42 17.61 10.89
N ALA A 709 -31.59 16.63 11.78
CA ALA A 709 -32.72 16.57 12.69
C ALA A 709 -32.73 17.72 13.71
N SER A 710 -31.57 18.19 14.12
CA SER A 710 -31.42 19.34 15.03
C SER A 710 -31.42 20.71 14.32
N GLY A 711 -31.48 20.75 12.98
CA GLY A 711 -31.38 21.99 12.19
C GLY A 711 -29.99 22.61 12.11
N ASN A 712 -28.94 21.88 12.53
CA ASN A 712 -27.56 22.38 12.61
C ASN A 712 -26.67 21.86 11.46
N LEU A 713 -27.24 21.15 10.48
CA LEU A 713 -26.45 20.65 9.36
C LEU A 713 -26.04 21.81 8.44
N GLU A 714 -24.75 22.12 8.44
CA GLU A 714 -24.15 22.99 7.44
C GLU A 714 -23.92 22.21 6.14
N GLN A 715 -24.39 22.76 5.02
CA GLN A 715 -24.36 22.11 3.72
C GLN A 715 -23.23 22.59 2.78
N SER A 716 -22.34 23.45 3.27
CA SER A 716 -21.13 23.84 2.54
C SER A 716 -20.13 22.68 2.51
N LEU A 717 -19.44 22.50 1.37
CA LEU A 717 -18.23 21.68 1.31
C LEU A 717 -17.13 22.45 2.06
N GLY A 718 -16.55 21.83 3.09
CA GLY A 718 -15.49 22.40 3.92
C GLY A 718 -14.16 22.56 3.19
#